data_7d15bbfbbc563371c00bb51dbf58d906
#
_entry.id   7d15bbfbbc563371c00bb51dbf58d906
#
_cell.length_a   1.000
_cell.length_b   1.000
_cell.length_c   1.000
_cell.angle_alpha   90.00
_cell.angle_beta   90.00
_cell.angle_gamma   90.00
#
_symmetry.space_group_name_H-M   'P 1'
#
loop_
_entity.id
_entity.type
_entity.pdbx_description
1 polymer ?
#
loop_
_entity_poly.entity_id
_entity_poly.type
_entity_poly.pdbx_seq_one_letter_code
_entity_poly.pdbx_strand_id
1 'polypeptide(L)'
;RRQRQMCIRDSNVRSFGSDPKVVADKVVAYSRGLEDGGVMAVCKHFPGHGDTDTDSHHVLPVLDFDRTRLDSVELYPFKKAVEAGVGGVMIGHLHVSELDEKPASISSEVITSLLRKELHFSGLVFTDALEMKGISKNADDLCVQALMAGNDMLLVPRNLKKSLESVMRAVKSGKLTEDVITEKCRKVLTYKYALGLSHKQQVAAEGIENRICSAKSDSLMIALEKAAVTVLKDSVDVLPLDLSLSENILLSLSSSLSEAYPFYKELKESVSLSWLHGNADSLQQIQERVAPAHQVIVAVHQTKDLSAFLPFLEKVAADKPLVVVCFASQKVLQEMSSVLKKASAVILAHTDKAEIQRYVADVMTGQDLVDGRLSVDMNGLWKSGTGLTIDPDKPRSYSPEELGMDSKILLAIDSIAEEGIRQQAYPGCHVLITKGGYPVYNKCFGTLTYDGKEEVKEHTIYDLASLSKAAGTLLAIMKLYDEGKFGLTDKVSIYLPELRKTNKQNITIQDLLFHESGLPSYLPFYEEAIDLKTCKGGLFRKKPDAGHKLQIASNLYACTDFSFKKEWMSSTPSEIYSLQLADSMYLNKEYQRVVMQQIINAPLKGHSYRYSCLNFMLLKEVVERISKVPMDVYLDSVFFKPMGLKHTAYNPLKRFPKEEIAPGAKIDFLRGGPLQGYVHDEAAAFVGGVSGNAGLFSTTHDLAVIFQMLLDRGICGDRRYLSRATCGLFMGMKAKSSRRGLGFDKPDIESDDNSPCAPEAPASVFGHTGFTGTCVWVDPDNELVFVFLSNRTYPVVFGHDNLMKLDIRSRIQQAMYQSIMSVSYTHLRAHETSAH
;
A
#
# COMPACT_ATOMS: atom_id res chain seq x y z
N ARG A 1 -14.06 -34.35 -2.49
CA ARG A 1 -14.12 -34.47 -1.01
C ARG A 1 -13.17 -35.54 -0.45
N ARG A 2 -13.01 -36.70 -1.09
CA ARG A 2 -12.12 -37.79 -0.64
C ARG A 2 -10.63 -37.53 -0.91
N GLN A 3 -10.28 -36.85 -1.99
CA GLN A 3 -8.93 -36.41 -2.36
C GLN A 3 -8.22 -35.67 -1.21
N ARG A 4 -8.98 -34.96 -0.39
CA ARG A 4 -8.49 -34.20 0.75
C ARG A 4 -8.04 -35.03 1.94
N GLN A 5 -8.64 -36.21 2.14
CA GLN A 5 -8.31 -37.07 3.28
C GLN A 5 -7.09 -37.93 3.03
N MET A 6 -6.69 -38.16 1.80
CA MET A 6 -5.63 -39.09 1.45
C MET A 6 -4.30 -38.44 1.07
N CYS A 7 -4.31 -37.28 0.42
CA CYS A 7 -3.14 -36.40 0.46
C CYS A 7 -2.63 -36.24 1.90
N ILE A 8 -3.50 -36.46 2.86
CA ILE A 8 -3.28 -36.36 4.30
C ILE A 8 -2.62 -37.60 4.94
N ARG A 9 -2.65 -38.77 4.38
CA ARG A 9 -2.06 -39.95 5.04
C ARG A 9 -0.69 -40.39 4.52
N ASP A 10 -0.44 -40.27 3.24
CA ASP A 10 0.79 -40.79 2.63
C ASP A 10 1.66 -39.72 1.94
N SER A 11 1.03 -38.63 1.42
CA SER A 11 1.72 -37.53 0.73
C SER A 11 1.48 -36.17 1.34
N ASN A 12 0.91 -36.13 2.49
CA ASN A 12 0.27 -35.03 3.19
C ASN A 12 1.03 -33.68 3.22
N VAL A 13 2.34 -33.76 3.28
CA VAL A 13 3.24 -32.60 3.30
C VAL A 13 3.98 -32.42 1.97
N ARG A 14 3.61 -33.18 0.92
CA ARG A 14 4.30 -33.16 -0.37
C ARG A 14 3.40 -32.73 -1.54
N SER A 15 2.10 -32.51 -1.30
CA SER A 15 1.18 -31.99 -2.31
C SER A 15 1.21 -30.46 -2.35
N PHE A 16 1.20 -29.88 -3.56
CA PHE A 16 1.13 -28.43 -3.75
C PHE A 16 -0.29 -27.85 -3.63
N GLY A 17 -1.32 -28.67 -3.48
CA GLY A 17 -2.69 -28.19 -3.33
C GLY A 17 -3.74 -29.12 -3.93
N SER A 18 -5.00 -28.67 -3.97
CA SER A 18 -6.15 -29.38 -4.51
C SER A 18 -6.67 -28.81 -5.85
N ASP A 19 -6.25 -27.62 -6.24
CA ASP A 19 -6.58 -27.04 -7.54
C ASP A 19 -5.54 -27.47 -8.59
N PRO A 20 -5.96 -28.13 -9.69
CA PRO A 20 -5.04 -28.65 -10.71
C PRO A 20 -4.17 -27.59 -11.37
N LYS A 21 -4.67 -26.36 -11.52
CA LYS A 21 -3.93 -25.25 -12.13
C LYS A 21 -2.84 -24.76 -11.19
N VAL A 22 -3.17 -24.53 -9.93
CA VAL A 22 -2.20 -24.13 -8.90
C VAL A 22 -1.12 -25.21 -8.73
N VAL A 23 -1.51 -26.50 -8.72
CA VAL A 23 -0.56 -27.61 -8.67
C VAL A 23 0.34 -27.60 -9.89
N ALA A 24 -0.20 -27.40 -11.10
CA ALA A 24 0.59 -27.33 -12.33
C ALA A 24 1.62 -26.21 -12.29
N ASP A 25 1.23 -25.00 -11.92
CA ASP A 25 2.13 -23.83 -11.84
C ASP A 25 3.29 -24.07 -10.87
N LYS A 26 2.98 -24.64 -9.70
CA LYS A 26 4.00 -24.96 -8.68
C LYS A 26 4.91 -26.11 -9.10
N VAL A 27 4.37 -27.16 -9.73
CA VAL A 27 5.17 -28.27 -10.26
C VAL A 27 6.13 -27.76 -11.34
N VAL A 28 5.66 -26.94 -12.28
CA VAL A 28 6.49 -26.35 -13.34
C VAL A 28 7.59 -25.48 -12.74
N ALA A 29 7.27 -24.58 -11.82
CA ALA A 29 8.25 -23.69 -11.19
C ALA A 29 9.32 -24.49 -10.40
N TYR A 30 8.88 -25.48 -9.62
CA TYR A 30 9.77 -26.31 -8.83
C TYR A 30 10.68 -27.17 -9.71
N SER A 31 10.12 -27.80 -10.79
CA SER A 31 10.89 -28.60 -11.74
C SER A 31 11.96 -27.76 -12.47
N ARG A 32 11.60 -26.55 -12.93
CA ARG A 32 12.57 -25.64 -13.55
C ARG A 32 13.70 -25.26 -12.58
N GLY A 33 13.36 -24.93 -11.35
CA GLY A 33 14.39 -24.56 -10.35
C GLY A 33 15.36 -25.72 -10.06
N LEU A 34 14.90 -26.98 -10.04
CA LEU A 34 15.79 -28.16 -9.93
C LEU A 34 16.69 -28.30 -11.14
N GLU A 35 16.15 -28.17 -12.35
CA GLU A 35 16.89 -28.33 -13.60
C GLU A 35 17.87 -27.18 -13.83
N ASP A 36 17.52 -25.96 -13.51
CA ASP A 36 18.43 -24.78 -13.50
C ASP A 36 19.59 -24.99 -12.50
N GLY A 37 19.32 -25.70 -11.39
CA GLY A 37 20.33 -26.12 -10.42
C GLY A 37 21.16 -27.34 -10.86
N GLY A 38 20.95 -27.87 -12.07
CA GLY A 38 21.68 -29.02 -12.61
C GLY A 38 21.18 -30.37 -12.12
N VAL A 39 19.97 -30.45 -11.57
CA VAL A 39 19.35 -31.71 -11.09
C VAL A 39 18.11 -31.99 -11.93
N MET A 40 18.04 -33.18 -12.55
CA MET A 40 16.87 -33.61 -13.32
C MET A 40 15.64 -33.76 -12.41
N ALA A 41 14.57 -33.04 -12.72
CA ALA A 41 13.28 -33.15 -12.05
C ALA A 41 12.53 -34.41 -12.51
N VAL A 42 11.79 -35.07 -11.58
CA VAL A 42 10.95 -36.20 -11.87
C VAL A 42 9.59 -35.98 -11.24
N CYS A 43 8.57 -35.73 -12.08
CA CYS A 43 7.18 -35.57 -11.64
C CYS A 43 6.54 -36.92 -11.29
N LYS A 44 5.76 -36.98 -10.21
CA LYS A 44 5.18 -38.21 -9.71
C LYS A 44 3.87 -38.00 -8.96
N HIS A 45 3.04 -39.05 -8.89
CA HIS A 45 3.07 -40.36 -9.54
C HIS A 45 2.07 -40.36 -10.68
N PHE A 46 2.54 -40.53 -11.92
CA PHE A 46 1.67 -40.62 -13.11
C PHE A 46 0.82 -41.89 -13.10
N PRO A 47 -0.46 -41.88 -13.52
CA PRO A 47 -1.21 -40.77 -14.10
C PRO A 47 -1.96 -39.87 -13.09
N GLY A 48 -1.68 -39.93 -11.77
CA GLY A 48 -2.27 -39.11 -10.73
C GLY A 48 -2.63 -39.94 -9.47
N HIS A 49 -1.82 -39.79 -8.41
CA HIS A 49 -2.03 -40.50 -7.12
C HIS A 49 -2.50 -39.53 -6.04
N GLY A 50 -3.45 -38.68 -6.37
CA GLY A 50 -3.95 -37.67 -5.44
C GLY A 50 -5.30 -38.00 -4.78
N ASP A 51 -6.16 -38.74 -5.46
CA ASP A 51 -7.55 -39.05 -5.03
C ASP A 51 -7.78 -40.56 -4.86
N THR A 52 -6.92 -41.18 -4.04
CA THR A 52 -7.01 -42.59 -3.73
C THR A 52 -7.25 -42.86 -2.26
N ASP A 53 -8.06 -43.88 -1.89
CA ASP A 53 -8.42 -44.22 -0.52
C ASP A 53 -7.44 -45.20 0.15
N THR A 54 -6.45 -45.70 -0.60
CA THR A 54 -5.54 -46.73 -0.14
C THR A 54 -4.09 -46.38 -0.39
N ASP A 55 -3.22 -46.80 0.54
CA ASP A 55 -1.79 -46.63 0.45
C ASP A 55 -1.19 -47.66 -0.52
N SER A 56 -0.54 -47.21 -1.59
CA SER A 56 0.12 -48.05 -2.61
C SER A 56 1.24 -48.94 -2.06
N HIS A 57 1.76 -48.69 -0.87
CA HIS A 57 2.70 -49.56 -0.19
C HIS A 57 2.09 -50.89 0.27
N HIS A 58 0.78 -50.97 0.45
CA HIS A 58 0.08 -52.09 1.00
C HIS A 58 -0.91 -52.77 0.06
N VAL A 59 -1.65 -51.96 -0.73
CA VAL A 59 -2.71 -52.42 -1.64
C VAL A 59 -2.62 -51.63 -2.94
N LEU A 60 -3.04 -52.20 -4.08
CA LEU A 60 -3.12 -51.46 -5.35
C LEU A 60 -4.27 -50.46 -5.31
N PRO A 61 -4.01 -49.13 -5.31
CA PRO A 61 -5.05 -48.14 -5.36
C PRO A 61 -5.79 -48.14 -6.70
N VAL A 62 -7.09 -47.89 -6.66
CA VAL A 62 -7.95 -47.82 -7.85
C VAL A 62 -8.42 -46.41 -8.07
N LEU A 63 -8.27 -45.90 -9.28
CA LEU A 63 -8.85 -44.66 -9.78
C LEU A 63 -9.99 -45.03 -10.73
N ASP A 64 -11.22 -44.85 -10.25
CA ASP A 64 -12.44 -45.13 -11.00
C ASP A 64 -13.07 -43.82 -11.48
N PHE A 65 -12.36 -43.15 -12.40
CA PHE A 65 -12.75 -41.88 -12.99
C PHE A 65 -12.86 -42.00 -14.49
N ASP A 66 -13.84 -41.25 -15.06
CA ASP A 66 -13.97 -41.14 -16.51
C ASP A 66 -12.81 -40.29 -17.10
N ARG A 67 -12.66 -40.36 -18.41
CA ARG A 67 -11.60 -39.65 -19.12
C ARG A 67 -11.66 -38.16 -18.94
N THR A 68 -12.85 -37.55 -18.88
CA THR A 68 -13.05 -36.11 -18.71
C THR A 68 -12.46 -35.61 -17.35
N ARG A 69 -12.74 -36.41 -16.30
CA ARG A 69 -12.18 -36.14 -14.98
C ARG A 69 -10.68 -36.30 -14.96
N LEU A 70 -10.16 -37.40 -15.53
CA LEU A 70 -8.71 -37.64 -15.58
C LEU A 70 -7.98 -36.48 -16.30
N ASP A 71 -8.48 -36.04 -17.45
CA ASP A 71 -7.87 -34.97 -18.23
C ASP A 71 -7.88 -33.60 -17.52
N SER A 72 -8.96 -33.30 -16.78
CA SER A 72 -9.14 -32.01 -16.14
C SER A 72 -8.44 -31.88 -14.79
N VAL A 73 -8.17 -32.98 -14.11
CA VAL A 73 -7.63 -32.95 -12.73
C VAL A 73 -6.32 -33.72 -12.63
N GLU A 74 -6.35 -35.04 -12.84
CA GLU A 74 -5.20 -35.91 -12.57
C GLU A 74 -4.07 -35.67 -13.58
N LEU A 75 -4.37 -35.62 -14.88
CA LEU A 75 -3.40 -35.48 -15.96
C LEU A 75 -2.98 -34.03 -16.21
N TYR A 76 -3.81 -33.06 -15.82
CA TYR A 76 -3.55 -31.64 -16.11
C TYR A 76 -2.16 -31.15 -15.64
N PRO A 77 -1.73 -31.40 -14.39
CA PRO A 77 -0.40 -30.99 -13.93
C PRO A 77 0.74 -31.65 -14.68
N PHE A 78 0.57 -32.96 -15.04
CA PHE A 78 1.59 -33.67 -15.83
C PHE A 78 1.68 -33.13 -17.25
N LYS A 79 0.55 -32.82 -17.88
CA LYS A 79 0.53 -32.17 -19.20
C LYS A 79 1.30 -30.88 -19.18
N LYS A 80 1.09 -30.02 -18.17
CA LYS A 80 1.84 -28.77 -18.03
C LYS A 80 3.31 -28.97 -17.73
N ALA A 81 3.68 -29.97 -16.93
CA ALA A 81 5.08 -30.31 -16.68
C ALA A 81 5.79 -30.81 -17.95
N VAL A 82 5.10 -31.63 -18.77
CA VAL A 82 5.62 -32.12 -20.08
C VAL A 82 5.78 -30.93 -21.04
N GLU A 83 4.78 -30.07 -21.18
CA GLU A 83 4.86 -28.83 -21.98
C GLU A 83 6.04 -27.93 -21.54
N ALA A 84 6.38 -27.93 -20.25
CA ALA A 84 7.49 -27.18 -19.68
C ALA A 84 8.86 -27.87 -19.86
N GLY A 85 8.89 -29.11 -20.37
CA GLY A 85 10.13 -29.82 -20.69
C GLY A 85 10.73 -30.59 -19.51
N VAL A 86 9.94 -31.05 -18.52
CA VAL A 86 10.46 -31.85 -17.39
C VAL A 86 11.25 -33.06 -17.86
N GLY A 87 12.40 -33.34 -17.22
CA GLY A 87 13.30 -34.41 -17.64
C GLY A 87 12.82 -35.84 -17.30
N GLY A 88 11.98 -36.01 -16.27
CA GLY A 88 11.55 -37.34 -15.82
C GLY A 88 10.10 -37.39 -15.38
N VAL A 89 9.48 -38.60 -15.54
CA VAL A 89 8.14 -38.94 -15.00
C VAL A 89 8.21 -40.32 -14.34
N MET A 90 7.69 -40.41 -13.10
CA MET A 90 7.58 -41.69 -12.39
C MET A 90 6.14 -42.21 -12.45
N ILE A 91 6.01 -43.46 -12.86
CA ILE A 91 4.72 -44.14 -12.97
C ILE A 91 4.36 -44.78 -11.63
N GLY A 92 3.22 -44.42 -11.07
CA GLY A 92 2.71 -45.01 -9.85
C GLY A 92 2.17 -46.41 -10.02
N HIS A 93 2.13 -47.20 -8.94
CA HIS A 93 1.42 -48.51 -8.93
C HIS A 93 -0.06 -48.25 -8.65
N LEU A 94 -0.81 -47.88 -9.71
CA LEU A 94 -2.22 -47.52 -9.69
C LEU A 94 -3.00 -48.31 -10.71
N HIS A 95 -4.23 -48.68 -10.38
CA HIS A 95 -5.19 -49.23 -11.36
C HIS A 95 -6.11 -48.10 -11.79
N VAL A 96 -6.16 -47.80 -13.09
CA VAL A 96 -7.02 -46.79 -13.69
C VAL A 96 -7.98 -47.44 -14.64
N SER A 97 -9.18 -47.79 -14.17
CA SER A 97 -10.17 -48.62 -14.86
C SER A 97 -10.50 -48.11 -16.27
N GLU A 98 -10.51 -46.82 -16.50
CA GLU A 98 -10.79 -46.19 -17.79
C GLU A 98 -9.64 -46.35 -18.81
N LEU A 99 -8.42 -46.64 -18.38
CA LEU A 99 -7.23 -46.68 -19.26
C LEU A 99 -6.78 -48.10 -19.57
N ASP A 100 -6.67 -48.97 -18.56
CA ASP A 100 -6.24 -50.34 -18.71
C ASP A 100 -6.60 -51.17 -17.46
N GLU A 101 -6.86 -52.45 -17.63
CA GLU A 101 -7.04 -53.40 -16.52
C GLU A 101 -5.74 -53.70 -15.75
N LYS A 102 -4.59 -53.41 -16.36
CA LYS A 102 -3.27 -53.60 -15.74
C LYS A 102 -2.89 -52.41 -14.87
N PRO A 103 -2.09 -52.63 -13.82
CA PRO A 103 -1.48 -51.53 -13.09
C PRO A 103 -0.69 -50.60 -14.03
N ALA A 104 -0.79 -49.29 -13.83
CA ALA A 104 -0.23 -48.25 -14.69
C ALA A 104 1.28 -48.46 -14.99
N SER A 105 2.07 -48.93 -14.00
CA SER A 105 3.51 -49.17 -14.14
C SER A 105 3.87 -50.31 -15.08
N ILE A 106 2.94 -51.15 -15.47
CA ILE A 106 3.11 -52.25 -16.43
C ILE A 106 2.11 -52.20 -17.60
N SER A 107 1.43 -51.08 -17.76
CA SER A 107 0.45 -50.79 -18.82
C SER A 107 1.11 -50.05 -19.99
N SER A 108 1.04 -50.65 -21.20
CA SER A 108 1.47 -49.93 -22.41
C SER A 108 0.50 -48.82 -22.81
N GLU A 109 -0.80 -48.93 -22.45
CA GLU A 109 -1.79 -47.88 -22.72
C GLU A 109 -1.48 -46.61 -21.91
N VAL A 110 -1.11 -46.76 -20.64
CA VAL A 110 -0.75 -45.66 -19.79
C VAL A 110 0.60 -45.04 -20.21
N ILE A 111 1.63 -45.86 -20.47
CA ILE A 111 2.99 -45.33 -20.68
C ILE A 111 3.25 -45.00 -22.15
N THR A 112 2.94 -45.95 -23.06
CA THR A 112 3.26 -45.75 -24.49
C THR A 112 2.18 -44.94 -25.19
N SER A 113 0.89 -45.30 -25.00
CA SER A 113 -0.20 -44.62 -25.68
C SER A 113 -0.46 -43.25 -25.08
N LEU A 114 -0.74 -43.17 -23.77
CA LEU A 114 -1.10 -41.88 -23.13
C LEU A 114 0.14 -40.99 -22.92
N LEU A 115 1.15 -41.42 -22.15
CA LEU A 115 2.24 -40.52 -21.76
C LEU A 115 3.18 -40.17 -22.96
N ARG A 116 3.58 -41.18 -23.75
CA ARG A 116 4.52 -40.95 -24.85
C ARG A 116 3.88 -40.34 -26.09
N LYS A 117 2.75 -40.97 -26.58
CA LYS A 117 2.16 -40.58 -27.86
C LYS A 117 1.19 -39.37 -27.71
N GLU A 118 0.29 -39.42 -26.74
CA GLU A 118 -0.73 -38.41 -26.59
C GLU A 118 -0.19 -37.13 -25.87
N LEU A 119 0.53 -37.30 -24.74
CA LEU A 119 1.13 -36.14 -24.02
C LEU A 119 2.51 -35.78 -24.56
N HIS A 120 3.05 -36.49 -25.56
CA HIS A 120 4.33 -36.19 -26.23
C HIS A 120 5.55 -36.16 -25.29
N PHE A 121 5.52 -36.92 -24.18
CA PHE A 121 6.65 -36.96 -23.26
C PHE A 121 7.85 -37.70 -23.84
N SER A 122 8.99 -37.01 -23.98
CA SER A 122 10.23 -37.55 -24.51
C SER A 122 11.28 -37.91 -23.46
N GLY A 123 11.12 -37.46 -22.20
CA GLY A 123 12.05 -37.63 -21.09
C GLY A 123 12.15 -39.08 -20.56
N LEU A 124 12.86 -39.32 -19.45
CA LEU A 124 13.01 -40.61 -18.81
C LEU A 124 11.75 -41.03 -18.05
N VAL A 125 11.31 -42.25 -18.25
CA VAL A 125 10.20 -42.88 -17.51
C VAL A 125 10.73 -43.84 -16.48
N PHE A 126 10.34 -43.65 -15.22
CA PHE A 126 10.72 -44.46 -14.07
C PHE A 126 9.52 -45.27 -13.58
N THR A 127 9.71 -46.50 -13.16
CA THR A 127 8.73 -47.16 -12.32
C THR A 127 8.78 -46.61 -10.90
N ASP A 128 7.70 -46.71 -10.15
CA ASP A 128 7.80 -46.68 -8.67
C ASP A 128 8.50 -47.99 -8.19
N ALA A 129 8.77 -48.09 -6.88
CA ALA A 129 9.56 -49.21 -6.34
C ALA A 129 8.87 -50.58 -6.56
N LEU A 130 9.47 -51.41 -7.38
CA LEU A 130 8.90 -52.72 -7.75
C LEU A 130 8.83 -53.74 -6.61
N GLU A 131 9.42 -53.45 -5.44
CA GLU A 131 9.26 -54.28 -4.25
C GLU A 131 7.95 -54.04 -3.50
N MET A 132 7.17 -52.98 -3.82
CA MET A 132 5.91 -52.67 -3.17
C MET A 132 4.88 -53.77 -3.32
N LYS A 133 4.11 -54.04 -2.26
CA LYS A 133 3.17 -55.19 -2.20
C LYS A 133 1.96 -55.00 -3.12
N GLY A 134 1.62 -53.73 -3.48
CA GLY A 134 0.45 -53.41 -4.30
C GLY A 134 0.50 -53.92 -5.75
N ILE A 135 1.67 -54.22 -6.32
CA ILE A 135 1.78 -54.43 -7.76
C ILE A 135 1.64 -55.89 -8.24
N SER A 136 2.12 -56.90 -7.54
CA SER A 136 1.99 -58.29 -8.02
C SER A 136 2.43 -59.36 -7.01
N LYS A 137 1.76 -60.50 -7.09
CA LYS A 137 2.16 -61.76 -6.41
C LYS A 137 3.26 -62.53 -7.18
N ASN A 138 3.43 -62.34 -8.51
CA ASN A 138 4.42 -63.02 -9.35
C ASN A 138 5.57 -62.08 -9.72
N ALA A 139 6.58 -62.02 -8.88
CA ALA A 139 7.69 -61.05 -8.99
C ALA A 139 8.70 -61.28 -10.15
N ASP A 140 8.78 -62.50 -10.70
CA ASP A 140 9.88 -62.87 -11.59
C ASP A 140 9.78 -62.26 -13.02
N ASP A 141 8.56 -61.90 -13.50
CA ASP A 141 8.32 -61.33 -14.83
C ASP A 141 8.00 -59.82 -14.79
N LEU A 142 7.94 -59.19 -13.61
CA LEU A 142 7.47 -57.82 -13.44
C LEU A 142 8.40 -56.81 -14.14
N CYS A 143 9.73 -57.00 -14.05
CA CYS A 143 10.70 -56.13 -14.72
C CYS A 143 10.57 -56.20 -16.24
N VAL A 144 10.30 -57.41 -16.80
CA VAL A 144 10.07 -57.57 -18.23
C VAL A 144 8.81 -56.85 -18.67
N GLN A 145 7.71 -57.01 -17.95
CA GLN A 145 6.45 -56.32 -18.24
C GLN A 145 6.61 -54.81 -18.20
N ALA A 146 7.29 -54.28 -17.18
CA ALA A 146 7.56 -52.84 -17.07
C ALA A 146 8.40 -52.28 -18.23
N LEU A 147 9.44 -53.00 -18.68
CA LEU A 147 10.24 -52.63 -19.86
C LEU A 147 9.41 -52.67 -21.14
N MET A 148 8.58 -53.69 -21.31
CA MET A 148 7.66 -53.82 -22.47
C MET A 148 6.60 -52.72 -22.48
N ALA A 149 6.12 -52.27 -21.31
CA ALA A 149 5.17 -51.18 -21.20
C ALA A 149 5.73 -49.83 -21.61
N GLY A 150 7.06 -49.65 -21.58
CA GLY A 150 7.71 -48.41 -22.02
C GLY A 150 8.56 -47.68 -20.98
N ASN A 151 8.69 -48.23 -19.74
CA ASN A 151 9.60 -47.63 -18.75
C ASN A 151 11.07 -47.68 -19.20
N ASP A 152 11.85 -46.66 -18.89
CA ASP A 152 13.28 -46.60 -19.19
C ASP A 152 14.13 -47.07 -17.99
N MET A 153 13.66 -46.81 -16.76
CA MET A 153 14.36 -47.16 -15.53
C MET A 153 13.44 -47.88 -14.55
N LEU A 154 13.97 -49.01 -14.00
CA LEU A 154 13.28 -49.86 -13.05
C LEU A 154 13.83 -49.60 -11.63
N LEU A 155 12.98 -49.18 -10.69
CA LEU A 155 13.40 -48.90 -9.33
C LEU A 155 13.18 -50.13 -8.41
N VAL A 156 14.15 -50.39 -7.59
CA VAL A 156 14.15 -51.34 -6.45
C VAL A 156 13.39 -52.64 -6.75
N PRO A 157 13.89 -53.47 -7.70
CA PRO A 157 13.30 -54.82 -7.88
C PRO A 157 13.61 -55.68 -6.67
N ARG A 158 12.63 -56.52 -6.24
CA ARG A 158 12.74 -57.35 -5.03
C ARG A 158 13.98 -58.25 -4.98
N ASN A 159 14.40 -58.78 -6.13
CA ASN A 159 15.61 -59.58 -6.29
C ASN A 159 16.28 -59.23 -7.60
N LEU A 160 17.31 -58.37 -7.51
CA LEU A 160 18.03 -57.83 -8.66
C LEU A 160 18.58 -58.96 -9.56
N LYS A 161 19.19 -60.03 -8.99
CA LYS A 161 19.77 -61.12 -9.77
C LYS A 161 18.71 -61.88 -10.56
N LYS A 162 17.62 -62.29 -9.93
CA LYS A 162 16.50 -62.99 -10.62
C LYS A 162 15.83 -62.07 -11.66
N SER A 163 15.65 -60.80 -11.37
CA SER A 163 15.08 -59.84 -12.32
C SER A 163 15.96 -59.70 -13.56
N LEU A 164 17.27 -59.56 -13.37
CA LEU A 164 18.21 -59.51 -14.49
C LEU A 164 18.20 -60.80 -15.34
N GLU A 165 18.21 -61.95 -14.69
CA GLU A 165 18.10 -63.25 -15.37
C GLU A 165 16.77 -63.34 -16.15
N SER A 166 15.66 -62.85 -15.63
CA SER A 166 14.38 -62.86 -16.33
C SER A 166 14.41 -61.93 -17.56
N VAL A 167 14.97 -60.73 -17.45
CA VAL A 167 15.16 -59.81 -18.60
C VAL A 167 16.05 -60.45 -19.65
N MET A 168 17.18 -61.08 -19.26
CA MET A 168 18.08 -61.77 -20.22
C MET A 168 17.38 -62.97 -20.93
N ARG A 169 16.55 -63.75 -20.21
CA ARG A 169 15.75 -64.80 -20.84
C ARG A 169 14.71 -64.18 -21.81
N ALA A 170 14.06 -63.07 -21.47
CA ALA A 170 13.11 -62.39 -22.36
C ALA A 170 13.79 -61.90 -23.65
N VAL A 171 15.03 -61.39 -23.59
CA VAL A 171 15.79 -61.03 -24.76
C VAL A 171 16.17 -62.25 -25.60
N LYS A 172 16.70 -63.32 -25.00
CA LYS A 172 17.04 -64.53 -25.70
C LYS A 172 15.88 -65.24 -26.37
N SER A 173 14.68 -65.10 -25.82
CA SER A 173 13.45 -65.67 -26.41
C SER A 173 12.79 -64.73 -27.44
N GLY A 174 13.32 -63.54 -27.68
CA GLY A 174 12.72 -62.55 -28.58
C GLY A 174 11.47 -61.82 -28.01
N LYS A 175 11.12 -62.08 -26.76
CA LYS A 175 10.01 -61.35 -26.08
C LYS A 175 10.32 -59.85 -25.89
N LEU A 176 11.60 -59.55 -25.65
CA LEU A 176 12.18 -58.18 -25.71
C LEU A 176 13.24 -58.21 -26.80
N THR A 177 13.31 -57.17 -27.65
CA THR A 177 14.37 -57.08 -28.65
C THR A 177 15.59 -56.36 -28.05
N GLU A 178 16.79 -56.75 -28.59
CA GLU A 178 18.02 -56.03 -28.18
C GLU A 178 18.00 -54.57 -28.54
N ASP A 179 17.30 -54.15 -29.61
CA ASP A 179 17.14 -52.76 -30.02
C ASP A 179 16.39 -51.97 -28.95
N VAL A 180 15.32 -52.51 -28.36
CA VAL A 180 14.57 -51.86 -27.27
C VAL A 180 15.46 -51.61 -26.06
N ILE A 181 16.27 -52.62 -25.67
CA ILE A 181 17.18 -52.47 -24.53
C ILE A 181 18.29 -51.45 -24.87
N THR A 182 18.84 -51.52 -26.07
CA THR A 182 19.89 -50.58 -26.55
C THR A 182 19.39 -49.13 -26.60
N GLU A 183 18.17 -48.89 -27.08
CA GLU A 183 17.56 -47.57 -27.14
C GLU A 183 17.34 -46.99 -25.72
N LYS A 184 16.79 -47.81 -24.81
CA LYS A 184 16.61 -47.38 -23.41
C LYS A 184 17.92 -47.09 -22.72
N CYS A 185 18.92 -47.95 -22.92
CA CYS A 185 20.27 -47.74 -22.37
C CYS A 185 20.91 -46.46 -22.93
N ARG A 186 20.84 -46.25 -24.25
CA ARG A 186 21.34 -45.03 -24.92
C ARG A 186 20.67 -43.79 -24.32
N LYS A 187 19.34 -43.83 -24.14
CA LYS A 187 18.59 -42.72 -23.58
C LYS A 187 19.04 -42.41 -22.15
N VAL A 188 19.17 -43.37 -21.27
CA VAL A 188 19.68 -43.20 -19.90
C VAL A 188 21.11 -42.63 -19.91
N LEU A 189 22.01 -43.14 -20.79
CA LEU A 189 23.39 -42.64 -20.89
C LEU A 189 23.43 -41.23 -21.41
N THR A 190 22.56 -40.84 -22.34
CA THR A 190 22.44 -39.46 -22.85
C THR A 190 22.09 -38.51 -21.72
N TYR A 191 21.11 -38.82 -20.88
CA TYR A 191 20.77 -37.99 -19.70
C TYR A 191 21.92 -37.95 -18.67
N LYS A 192 22.58 -39.06 -18.40
CA LYS A 192 23.75 -39.10 -17.52
C LYS A 192 24.87 -38.22 -18.06
N TYR A 193 25.10 -38.22 -19.37
CA TYR A 193 26.11 -37.40 -20.02
C TYR A 193 25.73 -35.91 -19.93
N ALA A 194 24.48 -35.54 -20.23
CA ALA A 194 23.98 -34.19 -20.14
C ALA A 194 24.06 -33.62 -18.73
N LEU A 195 23.88 -34.44 -17.70
CA LEU A 195 24.05 -34.08 -16.28
C LEU A 195 25.51 -34.06 -15.80
N GLY A 196 26.48 -34.22 -16.72
CA GLY A 196 27.91 -34.17 -16.39
C GLY A 196 28.46 -35.40 -15.68
N LEU A 197 27.68 -36.51 -15.57
CA LEU A 197 28.06 -37.72 -14.83
C LEU A 197 29.10 -38.56 -15.54
N SER A 198 29.56 -38.17 -16.75
CA SER A 198 30.72 -38.76 -17.45
C SER A 198 32.04 -38.44 -16.74
N HIS A 199 32.11 -37.36 -15.97
CA HIS A 199 33.27 -36.95 -15.20
C HIS A 199 33.02 -37.26 -13.71
N LYS A 200 34.04 -37.82 -13.06
CA LYS A 200 33.99 -38.14 -11.63
C LYS A 200 34.00 -36.82 -10.83
N GLN A 201 32.85 -36.37 -10.38
CA GLN A 201 32.75 -35.21 -9.48
C GLN A 201 33.00 -35.69 -8.05
N GLN A 202 34.06 -35.13 -7.43
CA GLN A 202 34.24 -35.28 -5.98
C GLN A 202 33.48 -34.17 -5.25
N VAL A 203 32.53 -34.55 -4.44
CA VAL A 203 31.85 -33.61 -3.54
C VAL A 203 32.77 -33.38 -2.35
N ALA A 204 33.29 -32.14 -2.18
CA ALA A 204 34.03 -31.77 -0.99
C ALA A 204 33.09 -31.81 0.22
N ALA A 205 33.42 -32.65 1.20
CA ALA A 205 32.64 -32.79 2.43
C ALA A 205 32.84 -31.56 3.37
N GLU A 206 34.03 -30.92 3.29
CA GLU A 206 34.35 -29.75 4.07
C GLU A 206 33.40 -28.56 3.71
N GLY A 207 32.80 -27.99 4.73
CA GLY A 207 31.87 -26.84 4.58
C GLY A 207 30.56 -27.17 3.86
N ILE A 208 30.16 -28.45 3.75
CA ILE A 208 28.94 -28.86 3.07
C ILE A 208 27.68 -28.28 3.74
N GLU A 209 27.68 -28.21 5.07
CA GLU A 209 26.56 -27.64 5.83
C GLU A 209 26.36 -26.16 5.45
N ASN A 210 27.39 -25.33 5.43
CA ASN A 210 27.32 -23.92 5.07
C ASN A 210 26.92 -23.69 3.60
N ARG A 211 27.16 -24.67 2.72
CA ARG A 211 26.74 -24.62 1.31
C ARG A 211 25.29 -24.99 1.12
N ILE A 212 24.75 -25.89 1.94
CA ILE A 212 23.35 -26.33 1.90
C ILE A 212 22.50 -25.37 2.73
N CYS A 213 22.91 -25.05 3.97
CA CYS A 213 22.24 -24.14 4.90
C CYS A 213 22.90 -22.75 4.82
N SER A 214 22.80 -22.11 3.67
CA SER A 214 23.33 -20.75 3.45
C SER A 214 22.32 -19.70 3.92
N ALA A 215 22.80 -18.51 4.30
CA ALA A 215 21.93 -17.37 4.65
C ALA A 215 20.91 -17.06 3.54
N LYS A 216 21.27 -17.29 2.27
CA LYS A 216 20.33 -17.15 1.14
C LYS A 216 19.23 -18.21 1.16
N SER A 217 19.58 -19.48 1.52
CA SER A 217 18.59 -20.55 1.66
C SER A 217 17.63 -20.26 2.82
N ASP A 218 18.16 -19.78 3.94
CA ASP A 218 17.37 -19.46 5.13
C ASP A 218 16.43 -18.28 4.83
N SER A 219 16.92 -17.21 4.18
CA SER A 219 16.09 -16.07 3.77
C SER A 219 14.98 -16.50 2.80
N LEU A 220 15.28 -17.40 1.84
CA LEU A 220 14.28 -17.93 0.92
C LEU A 220 13.21 -18.76 1.65
N MET A 221 13.62 -19.60 2.62
CA MET A 221 12.68 -20.39 3.41
C MET A 221 11.74 -19.49 4.22
N ILE A 222 12.28 -18.45 4.88
CA ILE A 222 11.47 -17.47 5.61
C ILE A 222 10.50 -16.75 4.67
N ALA A 223 10.95 -16.34 3.48
CA ALA A 223 10.09 -15.69 2.49
C ALA A 223 8.93 -16.60 2.02
N LEU A 224 9.19 -17.89 1.79
CA LEU A 224 8.17 -18.87 1.43
C LEU A 224 7.19 -19.12 2.59
N GLU A 225 7.67 -19.18 3.81
CA GLU A 225 6.82 -19.36 4.99
C GLU A 225 5.96 -18.12 5.26
N LYS A 226 6.50 -16.89 5.10
CA LYS A 226 5.71 -15.65 5.13
C LYS A 226 4.61 -15.66 4.06
N ALA A 227 4.95 -16.01 2.82
CA ALA A 227 3.98 -16.09 1.72
C ALA A 227 2.89 -17.17 1.91
N ALA A 228 3.10 -18.13 2.81
CA ALA A 228 2.11 -19.15 3.16
C ALA A 228 1.12 -18.67 4.25
N VAL A 229 1.45 -17.63 5.02
CA VAL A 229 0.54 -17.10 6.04
C VAL A 229 -0.73 -16.61 5.37
N THR A 230 -1.88 -17.06 5.87
CA THR A 230 -3.18 -16.80 5.24
C THR A 230 -4.18 -16.26 6.25
N VAL A 231 -4.75 -15.08 5.97
CA VAL A 231 -5.91 -14.54 6.70
C VAL A 231 -7.16 -15.19 6.11
N LEU A 232 -7.77 -16.11 6.84
CA LEU A 232 -8.91 -16.91 6.37
C LEU A 232 -10.26 -16.23 6.59
N LYS A 233 -10.32 -15.34 7.56
CA LYS A 233 -11.55 -14.63 7.95
C LYS A 233 -11.16 -13.30 8.61
N ASP A 234 -11.92 -12.28 8.29
CA ASP A 234 -12.04 -11.02 9.03
C ASP A 234 -13.44 -10.48 8.76
N SER A 235 -14.41 -10.85 9.61
CA SER A 235 -15.84 -10.64 9.34
C SER A 235 -16.37 -9.30 9.83
N VAL A 236 -15.62 -8.63 10.67
CA VAL A 236 -15.97 -7.33 11.27
C VAL A 236 -14.79 -6.36 11.20
N ASP A 237 -13.90 -6.59 10.24
CA ASP A 237 -12.71 -5.78 10.00
C ASP A 237 -11.88 -5.51 11.28
N VAL A 238 -11.60 -6.56 12.04
CA VAL A 238 -10.79 -6.48 13.27
C VAL A 238 -9.30 -6.29 12.94
N LEU A 239 -8.88 -6.66 11.73
CA LEU A 239 -7.49 -6.55 11.29
C LEU A 239 -7.35 -5.43 10.24
N PRO A 240 -6.31 -4.56 10.35
CA PRO A 240 -5.34 -4.47 11.46
C PRO A 240 -6.00 -4.12 12.80
N LEU A 241 -5.38 -4.58 13.90
CA LEU A 241 -5.87 -4.33 15.25
C LEU A 241 -5.96 -2.82 15.53
N ASP A 242 -7.00 -2.40 16.24
CA ASP A 242 -7.09 -1.03 16.75
C ASP A 242 -6.09 -0.83 17.90
N LEU A 243 -5.02 -0.08 17.63
CA LEU A 243 -3.93 0.17 18.57
C LEU A 243 -4.35 1.08 19.74
N SER A 244 -5.50 1.75 19.65
CA SER A 244 -6.03 2.63 20.70
C SER A 244 -6.80 1.89 21.79
N LEU A 245 -7.23 0.64 21.53
CA LEU A 245 -7.99 -0.16 22.48
C LEU A 245 -7.11 -0.59 23.66
N SER A 246 -7.57 -0.28 24.87
CA SER A 246 -7.05 -0.83 26.12
C SER A 246 -7.76 -2.16 26.45
N GLU A 247 -7.14 -3.00 27.29
CA GLU A 247 -7.72 -4.27 27.77
C GLU A 247 -7.81 -5.39 26.72
N ASN A 248 -6.86 -5.47 25.79
CA ASN A 248 -6.69 -6.65 24.97
C ASN A 248 -6.04 -7.79 25.76
N ILE A 249 -6.48 -9.02 25.51
CA ILE A 249 -5.89 -10.22 26.12
C ILE A 249 -5.33 -11.13 25.03
N LEU A 250 -4.06 -11.48 25.16
CA LEU A 250 -3.43 -12.57 24.41
C LEU A 250 -3.45 -13.84 25.25
N LEU A 251 -4.15 -14.85 24.79
CA LEU A 251 -4.14 -16.21 25.34
C LEU A 251 -3.30 -17.12 24.46
N SER A 252 -2.15 -17.57 24.95
CA SER A 252 -1.29 -18.53 24.22
C SER A 252 -1.54 -19.94 24.69
N LEU A 253 -1.90 -20.83 23.76
CA LEU A 253 -2.03 -22.28 23.94
C LEU A 253 -0.76 -22.94 23.36
N SER A 254 0.28 -23.05 24.19
CA SER A 254 1.61 -23.53 23.81
C SER A 254 2.18 -24.50 24.85
N SER A 255 3.24 -25.23 24.50
CA SER A 255 3.92 -26.12 25.46
C SER A 255 4.72 -25.36 26.50
N SER A 256 5.16 -24.16 26.18
CA SER A 256 5.97 -23.33 27.07
C SER A 256 5.79 -21.84 26.75
N LEU A 257 6.09 -21.01 27.75
CA LEU A 257 6.12 -19.55 27.55
C LEU A 257 7.15 -19.12 26.50
N SER A 258 8.32 -19.81 26.45
CA SER A 258 9.38 -19.46 25.50
C SER A 258 8.98 -19.67 24.04
N GLU A 259 8.11 -20.65 23.76
CA GLU A 259 7.58 -20.93 22.43
C GLU A 259 6.66 -19.79 21.92
N ALA A 260 5.81 -19.24 22.78
CA ALA A 260 4.87 -18.17 22.45
C ALA A 260 5.45 -16.75 22.65
N TYR A 261 6.64 -16.61 23.23
CA TYR A 261 7.24 -15.33 23.58
C TYR A 261 7.52 -14.41 22.38
N PRO A 262 8.00 -14.91 21.22
CA PRO A 262 8.27 -14.04 20.06
C PRO A 262 7.02 -13.29 19.58
N PHE A 263 5.87 -13.95 19.53
CA PHE A 263 4.60 -13.33 19.12
C PHE A 263 4.15 -12.28 20.15
N TYR A 264 4.15 -12.64 21.44
CA TYR A 264 3.80 -11.72 22.52
C TYR A 264 4.69 -10.47 22.51
N LYS A 265 6.01 -10.66 22.40
CA LYS A 265 6.96 -9.55 22.43
C LYS A 265 6.70 -8.55 21.32
N GLU A 266 6.56 -9.01 20.08
CA GLU A 266 6.34 -8.16 18.92
C GLU A 266 4.99 -7.43 19.01
N LEU A 267 3.92 -8.17 19.31
CA LEU A 267 2.58 -7.60 19.40
C LEU A 267 2.48 -6.53 20.51
N LYS A 268 3.16 -6.74 21.65
CA LYS A 268 3.18 -5.82 22.77
C LYS A 268 3.85 -4.48 22.47
N GLU A 269 4.75 -4.41 21.49
CA GLU A 269 5.40 -3.16 21.09
C GLU A 269 4.39 -2.16 20.49
N SER A 270 3.32 -2.67 19.87
CA SER A 270 2.30 -1.86 19.20
C SER A 270 0.95 -1.85 19.92
N VAL A 271 0.59 -2.92 20.64
CA VAL A 271 -0.75 -3.11 21.24
C VAL A 271 -0.66 -3.19 22.76
N SER A 272 -1.50 -2.43 23.48
CA SER A 272 -1.68 -2.59 24.92
C SER A 272 -2.41 -3.90 25.20
N LEU A 273 -1.72 -4.89 25.78
CA LEU A 273 -2.29 -6.21 26.05
C LEU A 273 -1.76 -6.87 27.33
N SER A 274 -2.60 -7.73 27.94
CA SER A 274 -2.24 -8.65 28.99
C SER A 274 -2.00 -10.05 28.42
N TRP A 275 -0.92 -10.72 28.81
CA TRP A 275 -0.57 -12.05 28.34
C TRP A 275 -0.95 -13.15 29.32
N LEU A 276 -1.68 -14.15 28.85
CA LEU A 276 -2.07 -15.34 29.57
C LEU A 276 -1.53 -16.59 28.86
N HIS A 277 -0.99 -17.53 29.62
CA HIS A 277 -0.60 -18.84 29.12
C HIS A 277 -1.62 -19.88 29.57
N GLY A 278 -2.24 -20.57 28.60
CA GLY A 278 -3.31 -21.53 28.84
C GLY A 278 -2.81 -22.93 29.02
N ASN A 279 -3.20 -23.57 30.13
CA ASN A 279 -3.19 -25.00 30.34
C ASN A 279 -4.54 -25.44 30.91
N ALA A 280 -4.87 -26.72 30.84
CA ALA A 280 -6.18 -27.23 31.31
C ALA A 280 -6.47 -26.92 32.78
N ASP A 281 -5.45 -26.92 33.64
CA ASP A 281 -5.59 -26.70 35.09
C ASP A 281 -5.85 -25.22 35.43
N SER A 282 -5.49 -24.28 34.53
CA SER A 282 -5.67 -22.84 34.74
C SER A 282 -6.94 -22.26 34.11
N LEU A 283 -7.79 -23.10 33.50
CA LEU A 283 -8.94 -22.65 32.72
C LEU A 283 -9.89 -21.72 33.48
N GLN A 284 -10.22 -22.04 34.73
CA GLN A 284 -11.11 -21.20 35.54
C GLN A 284 -10.53 -19.80 35.81
N GLN A 285 -9.25 -19.71 36.14
CA GLN A 285 -8.57 -18.42 36.37
C GLN A 285 -8.49 -17.59 35.08
N ILE A 286 -8.28 -18.28 33.94
CA ILE A 286 -8.26 -17.63 32.64
C ILE A 286 -9.64 -17.05 32.28
N GLN A 287 -10.72 -17.78 32.59
CA GLN A 287 -12.09 -17.30 32.36
C GLN A 287 -12.38 -16.01 33.13
N GLU A 288 -11.98 -15.93 34.39
CA GLU A 288 -12.15 -14.74 35.22
C GLU A 288 -11.36 -13.54 34.68
N ARG A 289 -10.14 -13.77 34.17
CA ARG A 289 -9.28 -12.70 33.62
C ARG A 289 -9.72 -12.24 32.24
N VAL A 290 -10.32 -13.11 31.42
CA VAL A 290 -10.83 -12.79 30.08
C VAL A 290 -12.19 -12.07 30.13
N ALA A 291 -12.96 -12.23 31.22
CA ALA A 291 -14.28 -11.64 31.34
C ALA A 291 -14.33 -10.11 31.09
N PRO A 292 -13.46 -9.28 31.67
CA PRO A 292 -13.45 -7.82 31.45
C PRO A 292 -12.83 -7.37 30.12
N ALA A 293 -12.19 -8.27 29.33
CA ALA A 293 -11.48 -7.90 28.11
C ALA A 293 -12.43 -7.39 27.03
N HIS A 294 -12.01 -6.35 26.30
CA HIS A 294 -12.70 -5.87 25.10
C HIS A 294 -12.50 -6.82 23.92
N GLN A 295 -11.27 -7.32 23.76
CA GLN A 295 -10.90 -8.23 22.68
C GLN A 295 -10.02 -9.35 23.20
N VAL A 296 -10.14 -10.54 22.61
CA VAL A 296 -9.30 -11.70 22.93
C VAL A 296 -8.58 -12.17 21.66
N ILE A 297 -7.27 -12.33 21.77
CA ILE A 297 -6.41 -12.94 20.74
C ILE A 297 -6.01 -14.31 21.27
N VAL A 298 -6.30 -15.37 20.54
CA VAL A 298 -5.89 -16.73 20.89
C VAL A 298 -4.80 -17.18 19.93
N ALA A 299 -3.60 -17.43 20.46
CA ALA A 299 -2.47 -17.97 19.70
C ALA A 299 -2.34 -19.47 20.00
N VAL A 300 -2.51 -20.30 18.98
CA VAL A 300 -2.49 -21.77 19.08
C VAL A 300 -1.21 -22.30 18.47
N HIS A 301 -0.31 -22.83 19.32
CA HIS A 301 0.95 -23.46 18.93
C HIS A 301 0.88 -24.99 18.94
N GLN A 302 0.04 -25.55 19.80
CA GLN A 302 -0.10 -27.00 20.03
C GLN A 302 -1.54 -27.43 20.29
N THR A 303 -1.74 -28.77 20.28
CA THR A 303 -3.05 -29.41 20.42
C THR A 303 -3.30 -30.06 21.79
N LYS A 304 -2.30 -30.22 22.66
CA LYS A 304 -2.40 -31.08 23.86
C LYS A 304 -3.62 -30.76 24.75
N ASP A 305 -3.89 -29.47 25.00
CA ASP A 305 -5.00 -29.01 25.86
C ASP A 305 -6.12 -28.31 25.09
N LEU A 306 -6.04 -28.29 23.74
CA LEU A 306 -6.94 -27.51 22.89
C LEU A 306 -8.41 -27.87 23.12
N SER A 307 -8.72 -29.17 23.21
CA SER A 307 -10.09 -29.65 23.39
C SER A 307 -10.76 -29.14 24.68
N ALA A 308 -9.99 -28.91 25.74
CA ALA A 308 -10.49 -28.38 27.02
C ALA A 308 -10.90 -26.90 26.90
N PHE A 309 -10.27 -26.16 26.02
CA PHE A 309 -10.54 -24.73 25.78
C PHE A 309 -11.68 -24.46 24.80
N LEU A 310 -12.05 -25.41 23.94
CA LEU A 310 -13.04 -25.18 22.87
C LEU A 310 -14.38 -24.62 23.39
N PRO A 311 -15.03 -25.19 24.42
CA PRO A 311 -16.30 -24.65 24.93
C PRO A 311 -16.19 -23.23 25.47
N PHE A 312 -15.06 -22.90 26.11
CA PHE A 312 -14.78 -21.56 26.60
C PHE A 312 -14.58 -20.57 25.47
N LEU A 313 -13.78 -20.92 24.45
CA LEU A 313 -13.52 -20.07 23.30
C LEU A 313 -14.76 -19.83 22.44
N GLU A 314 -15.65 -20.83 22.33
CA GLU A 314 -16.96 -20.66 21.69
C GLU A 314 -17.84 -19.61 22.39
N LYS A 315 -17.81 -19.58 23.73
CA LYS A 315 -18.51 -18.57 24.51
C LYS A 315 -17.89 -17.20 24.34
N VAL A 316 -16.57 -17.09 24.39
CA VAL A 316 -15.84 -15.83 24.16
C VAL A 316 -16.17 -15.28 22.77
N ALA A 317 -16.12 -16.13 21.73
CA ALA A 317 -16.42 -15.71 20.35
C ALA A 317 -17.88 -15.27 20.12
N ALA A 318 -18.82 -15.65 21.02
CA ALA A 318 -20.20 -15.22 20.99
C ALA A 318 -20.42 -13.87 21.69
N ASP A 319 -19.57 -13.54 22.67
CA ASP A 319 -19.75 -12.39 23.55
C ASP A 319 -18.90 -11.17 23.12
N LYS A 320 -17.74 -11.40 22.49
CA LYS A 320 -16.78 -10.33 22.14
C LYS A 320 -15.89 -10.70 20.96
N PRO A 321 -15.20 -9.73 20.33
CA PRO A 321 -14.26 -9.99 19.24
C PRO A 321 -13.19 -11.01 19.64
N LEU A 322 -13.11 -12.12 18.89
CA LEU A 322 -12.10 -13.16 19.04
C LEU A 322 -11.27 -13.27 17.78
N VAL A 323 -9.96 -13.04 17.90
CA VAL A 323 -8.98 -13.29 16.85
C VAL A 323 -8.28 -14.61 17.12
N VAL A 324 -8.32 -15.53 16.18
CA VAL A 324 -7.65 -16.83 16.29
C VAL A 324 -6.42 -16.84 15.37
N VAL A 325 -5.24 -17.03 15.94
CA VAL A 325 -3.97 -17.19 15.24
C VAL A 325 -3.47 -18.63 15.45
N CYS A 326 -3.32 -19.38 14.37
CA CYS A 326 -2.84 -20.77 14.42
C CYS A 326 -1.42 -20.87 13.88
N PHE A 327 -0.46 -21.04 14.76
CA PHE A 327 0.95 -21.32 14.44
C PHE A 327 1.24 -22.80 14.20
N ALA A 328 0.21 -23.63 14.30
CA ALA A 328 0.25 -25.06 14.00
C ALA A 328 -0.30 -25.37 12.60
N SER A 329 -0.41 -26.65 12.28
CA SER A 329 -0.93 -27.09 10.98
C SER A 329 -2.43 -26.77 10.83
N GLN A 330 -2.90 -26.68 9.57
CA GLN A 330 -4.32 -26.52 9.28
C GLN A 330 -5.21 -27.62 9.91
N LYS A 331 -4.65 -28.80 10.19
CA LYS A 331 -5.37 -29.89 10.86
C LYS A 331 -5.77 -29.50 12.29
N VAL A 332 -4.87 -28.82 13.00
CA VAL A 332 -5.15 -28.28 14.33
C VAL A 332 -6.24 -27.21 14.25
N LEU A 333 -6.16 -26.34 13.25
CA LEU A 333 -7.18 -25.31 13.03
C LEU A 333 -8.57 -25.95 12.74
N GLN A 334 -8.64 -27.07 12.03
CA GLN A 334 -9.89 -27.79 11.77
C GLN A 334 -10.57 -28.32 13.05
N GLU A 335 -9.80 -28.68 14.08
CA GLU A 335 -10.33 -29.12 15.37
C GLU A 335 -11.11 -28.00 16.08
N MET A 336 -10.84 -26.73 15.72
CA MET A 336 -11.53 -25.55 16.27
C MET A 336 -12.75 -25.12 15.46
N SER A 337 -13.31 -25.97 14.58
CA SER A 337 -14.35 -25.60 13.62
C SER A 337 -15.58 -24.90 14.22
N SER A 338 -15.98 -25.24 15.43
CA SER A 338 -17.11 -24.60 16.15
C SER A 338 -16.78 -23.16 16.60
N VAL A 339 -15.54 -22.93 17.06
CA VAL A 339 -15.02 -21.62 17.45
C VAL A 339 -14.84 -20.73 16.21
N LEU A 340 -14.25 -21.27 15.13
CA LEU A 340 -13.92 -20.49 13.92
C LEU A 340 -15.15 -19.91 13.22
N LYS A 341 -16.30 -20.59 13.31
CA LYS A 341 -17.57 -20.07 12.76
C LYS A 341 -17.98 -18.74 13.41
N LYS A 342 -17.68 -18.57 14.70
CA LYS A 342 -18.04 -17.40 15.51
C LYS A 342 -16.90 -16.38 15.64
N ALA A 343 -15.64 -16.79 15.47
CA ALA A 343 -14.48 -15.91 15.57
C ALA A 343 -14.58 -14.74 14.61
N SER A 344 -14.12 -13.56 15.03
CA SER A 344 -14.09 -12.33 14.23
C SER A 344 -13.03 -12.37 13.14
N ALA A 345 -11.82 -12.81 13.48
CA ALA A 345 -10.75 -13.02 12.50
C ALA A 345 -10.03 -14.34 12.73
N VAL A 346 -9.45 -14.90 11.66
CA VAL A 346 -8.70 -16.18 11.69
C VAL A 346 -7.49 -16.07 10.80
N ILE A 347 -6.30 -16.33 11.38
CA ILE A 347 -5.02 -16.36 10.68
C ILE A 347 -4.41 -17.76 10.81
N LEU A 348 -3.96 -18.33 9.69
CA LEU A 348 -3.22 -19.59 9.64
C LEU A 348 -1.76 -19.32 9.25
N ALA A 349 -0.83 -19.58 10.14
CA ALA A 349 0.59 -19.34 9.95
C ALA A 349 1.40 -20.61 9.59
N HIS A 350 0.83 -21.80 9.76
CA HIS A 350 1.42 -23.12 9.45
C HIS A 350 2.66 -23.53 10.27
N THR A 351 3.35 -22.62 10.91
CA THR A 351 4.60 -22.86 11.66
C THR A 351 4.72 -21.89 12.84
N ASP A 352 5.41 -22.35 13.89
CA ASP A 352 5.67 -21.60 15.12
C ASP A 352 7.08 -20.96 15.20
N LYS A 353 7.78 -20.87 14.05
CA LYS A 353 9.10 -20.23 13.98
C LYS A 353 9.02 -18.79 14.45
N ALA A 354 10.02 -18.34 15.21
CA ALA A 354 10.06 -17.00 15.80
C ALA A 354 9.91 -15.87 14.76
N GLU A 355 10.50 -16.04 13.56
CA GLU A 355 10.42 -15.11 12.45
C GLU A 355 8.97 -14.96 11.93
N ILE A 356 8.24 -16.07 11.87
CA ILE A 356 6.84 -16.07 11.40
C ILE A 356 5.89 -15.55 12.48
N GLN A 357 6.18 -15.82 13.74
CA GLN A 357 5.43 -15.24 14.85
C GLN A 357 5.51 -13.70 14.84
N ARG A 358 6.72 -13.13 14.64
CA ARG A 358 6.91 -11.68 14.50
C ARG A 358 6.17 -11.14 13.29
N TYR A 359 6.38 -11.76 12.13
CA TYR A 359 5.68 -11.36 10.90
C TYR A 359 4.14 -11.36 11.05
N VAL A 360 3.56 -12.34 11.73
CA VAL A 360 2.11 -12.36 11.97
C VAL A 360 1.68 -11.21 12.89
N ALA A 361 2.48 -10.86 13.90
CA ALA A 361 2.21 -9.69 14.73
C ALA A 361 2.25 -8.38 13.90
N ASP A 362 3.25 -8.23 13.00
CA ASP A 362 3.36 -7.09 12.09
C ASP A 362 2.16 -7.00 11.12
N VAL A 363 1.72 -8.15 10.58
CA VAL A 363 0.48 -8.22 9.79
C VAL A 363 -0.74 -7.79 10.60
N MET A 364 -0.88 -8.27 11.84
CA MET A 364 -2.00 -7.94 12.71
C MET A 364 -2.04 -6.46 13.11
N THR A 365 -0.90 -5.79 13.12
CA THR A 365 -0.78 -4.36 13.43
C THR A 365 -0.71 -3.48 12.18
N GLY A 366 -0.83 -4.09 10.98
CA GLY A 366 -0.82 -3.37 9.70
C GLY A 366 0.55 -2.87 9.26
N GLN A 367 1.63 -3.50 9.75
CA GLN A 367 3.01 -3.11 9.41
C GLN A 367 3.61 -3.92 8.25
N ASP A 368 3.08 -5.11 7.96
CA ASP A 368 3.56 -5.97 6.87
C ASP A 368 2.41 -6.49 6.00
N LEU A 369 2.70 -6.73 4.73
CA LEU A 369 1.75 -7.24 3.73
C LEU A 369 1.49 -8.73 3.94
N VAL A 370 0.22 -9.16 3.90
CA VAL A 370 -0.17 -10.57 3.76
C VAL A 370 -1.16 -10.73 2.61
N ASP A 371 -0.87 -11.69 1.73
CA ASP A 371 -1.72 -12.03 0.58
C ASP A 371 -1.81 -13.55 0.33
N GLY A 372 -1.43 -14.35 1.32
CA GLY A 372 -1.43 -15.80 1.25
C GLY A 372 -2.82 -16.38 0.92
N ARG A 373 -2.84 -17.52 0.24
CA ARG A 373 -4.07 -18.22 -0.16
C ARG A 373 -4.00 -19.67 0.25
N LEU A 374 -5.11 -20.17 0.79
CA LEU A 374 -5.24 -21.58 1.21
C LEU A 374 -5.03 -22.52 0.02
N SER A 375 -4.07 -23.42 0.12
CA SER A 375 -3.71 -24.32 -0.97
C SER A 375 -4.63 -25.54 -1.10
N VAL A 376 -5.36 -25.89 -0.05
CA VAL A 376 -6.28 -27.04 -0.01
C VAL A 376 -7.58 -26.65 0.70
N ASP A 377 -8.65 -27.36 0.37
CA ASP A 377 -9.93 -27.11 1.03
C ASP A 377 -9.91 -27.57 2.50
N MET A 378 -10.55 -26.81 3.37
CA MET A 378 -10.77 -27.14 4.78
C MET A 378 -12.24 -27.52 5.02
N ASN A 379 -12.52 -28.81 5.01
CA ASN A 379 -13.79 -29.51 5.30
C ASN A 379 -14.97 -28.63 5.80
N GLY A 380 -15.70 -28.00 4.88
CA GLY A 380 -16.90 -27.23 5.18
C GLY A 380 -16.67 -25.83 5.78
N LEU A 381 -15.42 -25.41 5.97
CA LEU A 381 -15.05 -24.05 6.44
C LEU A 381 -14.65 -23.16 5.28
N TRP A 382 -13.54 -23.48 4.60
CA TRP A 382 -12.98 -22.68 3.51
C TRP A 382 -12.56 -23.56 2.34
N LYS A 383 -12.58 -22.97 1.15
CA LYS A 383 -12.11 -23.63 -0.09
C LYS A 383 -10.65 -23.23 -0.37
N SER A 384 -9.97 -24.04 -1.18
CA SER A 384 -8.71 -23.65 -1.81
C SER A 384 -8.86 -22.29 -2.50
N GLY A 385 -7.84 -21.45 -2.42
CA GLY A 385 -7.86 -20.08 -2.91
C GLY A 385 -8.43 -19.06 -1.92
N THR A 386 -9.05 -19.48 -0.81
CA THR A 386 -9.49 -18.54 0.24
C THR A 386 -8.30 -17.85 0.90
N GLY A 387 -8.40 -16.56 1.07
CA GLY A 387 -7.46 -15.69 1.79
C GLY A 387 -7.86 -14.23 1.59
N LEU A 388 -7.66 -13.41 2.59
CA LEU A 388 -7.81 -11.96 2.55
C LEU A 388 -6.43 -11.32 2.40
N THR A 389 -6.38 -10.16 1.79
CA THR A 389 -5.14 -9.36 1.70
C THR A 389 -5.21 -8.26 2.73
N ILE A 390 -4.19 -8.17 3.59
CA ILE A 390 -3.95 -6.98 4.42
C ILE A 390 -2.72 -6.31 3.83
N ASP A 391 -2.89 -5.08 3.38
CA ASP A 391 -1.85 -4.31 2.69
C ASP A 391 -1.61 -3.03 3.50
N PRO A 392 -0.43 -2.83 4.10
CA PRO A 392 -0.12 -1.65 4.89
C PRO A 392 -0.18 -0.35 4.07
N ASP A 393 0.00 -0.45 2.75
CA ASP A 393 -0.13 0.69 1.83
C ASP A 393 -1.60 0.99 1.46
N LYS A 394 -2.53 0.13 1.84
CA LYS A 394 -3.97 0.30 1.67
C LYS A 394 -4.63 0.39 3.04
N PRO A 395 -4.87 1.60 3.55
CA PRO A 395 -5.52 1.78 4.83
C PRO A 395 -6.86 1.04 4.86
N ARG A 396 -7.22 0.53 6.05
CA ARG A 396 -8.52 -0.10 6.31
C ARG A 396 -9.63 0.81 5.79
N SER A 397 -10.54 0.25 5.02
CA SER A 397 -11.72 0.98 4.53
C SER A 397 -12.85 0.81 5.56
N TYR A 398 -13.26 1.89 6.16
CA TYR A 398 -14.48 1.94 6.97
C TYR A 398 -15.63 2.53 6.14
N SER A 399 -16.83 2.03 6.32
CA SER A 399 -18.00 2.75 5.87
C SER A 399 -18.17 4.05 6.68
N PRO A 400 -18.77 5.09 6.12
CA PRO A 400 -19.06 6.31 6.88
C PRO A 400 -19.84 6.04 8.16
N GLU A 401 -20.78 5.09 8.14
CA GLU A 401 -21.62 4.69 9.28
C GLU A 401 -20.80 4.12 10.44
N GLU A 402 -19.78 3.31 10.15
CA GLU A 402 -18.87 2.77 11.18
C GLU A 402 -18.07 3.87 11.87
N LEU A 403 -17.83 4.97 11.17
CA LEU A 403 -17.14 6.16 11.70
C LEU A 403 -18.12 7.22 12.22
N GLY A 404 -19.42 6.87 12.37
CA GLY A 404 -20.44 7.76 12.91
C GLY A 404 -20.87 8.86 11.96
N MET A 405 -20.82 8.63 10.64
CA MET A 405 -21.25 9.57 9.61
C MET A 405 -22.31 8.92 8.70
N ASP A 406 -23.29 9.69 8.26
CA ASP A 406 -24.36 9.23 7.36
C ASP A 406 -23.93 9.38 5.91
N SER A 407 -23.72 8.23 5.23
CA SER A 407 -23.30 8.20 3.81
C SER A 407 -24.32 8.85 2.87
N LYS A 408 -25.63 8.82 3.20
CA LYS A 408 -26.68 9.43 2.37
C LYS A 408 -26.58 10.95 2.38
N ILE A 409 -26.23 11.54 3.54
CA ILE A 409 -26.03 12.99 3.65
C ILE A 409 -24.75 13.38 2.94
N LEU A 410 -23.68 12.57 3.03
CA LEU A 410 -22.43 12.81 2.29
C LEU A 410 -22.64 12.81 0.77
N LEU A 411 -23.63 12.07 0.23
CA LEU A 411 -23.96 12.13 -1.20
C LEU A 411 -24.44 13.51 -1.68
N ALA A 412 -24.88 14.41 -0.79
CA ALA A 412 -25.20 15.79 -1.15
C ALA A 412 -23.96 16.53 -1.73
N ILE A 413 -22.76 16.13 -1.34
CA ILE A 413 -21.48 16.67 -1.84
C ILE A 413 -21.38 16.50 -3.35
N ASP A 414 -21.86 15.38 -3.91
CA ASP A 414 -21.86 15.09 -5.35
C ASP A 414 -22.56 16.24 -6.11
N SER A 415 -23.78 16.57 -5.67
CA SER A 415 -24.60 17.62 -6.31
C SER A 415 -23.96 19.00 -6.22
N ILE A 416 -23.32 19.33 -5.07
CA ILE A 416 -22.62 20.61 -4.86
C ILE A 416 -21.38 20.70 -5.75
N ALA A 417 -20.59 19.63 -5.84
CA ALA A 417 -19.39 19.61 -6.68
C ALA A 417 -19.73 19.70 -8.17
N GLU A 418 -20.76 18.97 -8.63
CA GLU A 418 -21.25 19.03 -10.00
C GLU A 418 -21.87 20.39 -10.36
N GLU A 419 -22.56 21.04 -9.40
CA GLU A 419 -23.05 22.41 -9.57
C GLU A 419 -21.89 23.37 -9.87
N GLY A 420 -20.76 23.24 -9.16
CA GLY A 420 -19.56 24.04 -9.40
C GLY A 420 -19.05 23.88 -10.84
N ILE A 421 -19.06 22.67 -11.39
CA ILE A 421 -18.68 22.41 -12.78
C ILE A 421 -19.69 23.04 -13.75
N ARG A 422 -20.99 22.80 -13.54
CA ARG A 422 -22.08 23.35 -14.39
C ARG A 422 -22.05 24.87 -14.42
N GLN A 423 -21.75 25.51 -13.31
CA GLN A 423 -21.69 26.98 -13.18
C GLN A 423 -20.30 27.55 -13.50
N GLN A 424 -19.39 26.72 -14.07
CA GLN A 424 -18.03 27.11 -14.44
C GLN A 424 -17.22 27.73 -13.29
N ALA A 425 -17.38 27.22 -12.07
CA ALA A 425 -16.53 27.57 -10.92
C ALA A 425 -15.15 26.93 -11.06
N TYR A 426 -15.05 25.78 -11.68
CA TYR A 426 -13.85 25.02 -12.04
C TYR A 426 -14.21 23.94 -13.07
N PRO A 427 -13.23 23.47 -13.87
CA PRO A 427 -13.48 22.38 -14.82
C PRO A 427 -13.63 21.01 -14.13
N GLY A 428 -12.96 20.82 -13.01
CA GLY A 428 -13.04 19.63 -12.18
C GLY A 428 -12.45 19.85 -10.79
N CYS A 429 -12.73 18.92 -9.88
CA CYS A 429 -12.24 18.96 -8.52
C CYS A 429 -12.09 17.56 -7.93
N HIS A 430 -11.31 17.47 -6.84
CA HIS A 430 -11.21 16.28 -6.01
C HIS A 430 -11.56 16.66 -4.55
N VAL A 431 -12.49 15.91 -3.97
CA VAL A 431 -12.96 16.08 -2.58
C VAL A 431 -12.57 14.86 -1.79
N LEU A 432 -11.84 15.06 -0.69
CA LEU A 432 -11.48 14.03 0.27
C LEU A 432 -11.87 14.49 1.67
N ILE A 433 -12.61 13.65 2.40
CA ILE A 433 -12.91 13.83 3.82
C ILE A 433 -12.44 12.58 4.54
N THR A 434 -11.62 12.76 5.58
CA THR A 434 -11.23 11.68 6.48
C THR A 434 -11.75 11.93 7.89
N LYS A 435 -12.08 10.84 8.60
CA LYS A 435 -12.43 10.86 10.02
C LYS A 435 -11.57 9.84 10.76
N GLY A 436 -10.86 10.28 11.82
CA GLY A 436 -9.90 9.44 12.52
C GLY A 436 -8.80 8.87 11.61
N GLY A 437 -8.43 9.59 10.52
CA GLY A 437 -7.45 9.16 9.54
C GLY A 437 -8.00 8.28 8.40
N TYR A 438 -9.27 7.88 8.44
CA TYR A 438 -9.89 7.01 7.44
C TYR A 438 -10.81 7.80 6.49
N PRO A 439 -10.75 7.53 5.17
CA PRO A 439 -11.59 8.23 4.21
C PRO A 439 -13.06 7.83 4.39
N VAL A 440 -13.93 8.83 4.63
CA VAL A 440 -15.38 8.68 4.67
C VAL A 440 -16.03 9.18 3.39
N TYR A 441 -15.32 10.00 2.63
CA TYR A 441 -15.73 10.48 1.32
C TYR A 441 -14.48 10.76 0.47
N ASN A 442 -14.40 10.16 -0.73
CA ASN A 442 -13.28 10.34 -1.66
C ASN A 442 -13.82 10.25 -3.09
N LYS A 443 -13.97 11.41 -3.77
CA LYS A 443 -14.49 11.45 -5.13
C LYS A 443 -13.85 12.54 -5.98
N CYS A 444 -13.58 12.17 -7.25
CA CYS A 444 -13.15 13.05 -8.31
C CYS A 444 -14.33 13.45 -9.19
N PHE A 445 -14.35 14.70 -9.65
CA PHE A 445 -15.43 15.26 -10.49
C PHE A 445 -14.87 16.02 -11.68
N GLY A 446 -15.48 15.86 -12.84
CA GLY A 446 -15.17 16.63 -14.05
C GLY A 446 -13.84 16.30 -14.69
N THR A 447 -13.27 17.26 -15.38
CA THR A 447 -12.09 17.12 -16.23
C THR A 447 -11.03 18.16 -15.89
N LEU A 448 -9.82 17.99 -16.39
CA LEU A 448 -8.70 18.94 -16.14
C LEU A 448 -8.92 20.30 -16.83
N THR A 449 -9.72 20.32 -17.94
CA THR A 449 -10.04 21.51 -18.72
C THR A 449 -11.50 21.47 -19.15
N TYR A 450 -12.14 22.62 -19.41
CA TYR A 450 -13.55 22.67 -19.82
C TYR A 450 -13.85 22.03 -21.20
N ASP A 451 -12.85 21.97 -22.07
CA ASP A 451 -12.93 21.41 -23.40
C ASP A 451 -12.18 20.07 -23.54
N GLY A 452 -11.63 19.56 -22.44
CA GLY A 452 -10.80 18.36 -22.38
C GLY A 452 -11.59 17.08 -22.16
N LYS A 453 -10.91 15.95 -22.44
CA LYS A 453 -11.41 14.61 -22.20
C LYS A 453 -10.72 13.93 -21.01
N GLU A 454 -9.69 14.57 -20.47
CA GLU A 454 -8.90 14.05 -19.36
C GLU A 454 -9.66 14.29 -18.05
N GLU A 455 -10.14 13.20 -17.47
CA GLU A 455 -10.85 13.22 -16.19
C GLU A 455 -9.90 13.53 -15.02
N VAL A 456 -10.44 14.16 -13.98
CA VAL A 456 -9.74 14.29 -12.70
C VAL A 456 -9.59 12.92 -12.06
N LYS A 457 -8.39 12.61 -11.57
CA LYS A 457 -8.05 11.34 -10.93
C LYS A 457 -7.54 11.59 -9.51
N GLU A 458 -7.55 10.56 -8.66
CA GLU A 458 -7.09 10.66 -7.26
C GLU A 458 -5.64 11.14 -7.14
N HIS A 459 -4.79 10.82 -8.13
CA HIS A 459 -3.40 11.25 -8.21
C HIS A 459 -3.19 12.56 -9.01
N THR A 460 -4.26 13.25 -9.42
CA THR A 460 -4.13 14.57 -10.08
C THR A 460 -3.48 15.57 -9.14
N ILE A 461 -2.39 16.18 -9.59
CA ILE A 461 -1.56 17.12 -8.83
C ILE A 461 -2.05 18.55 -9.09
N TYR A 462 -2.26 19.33 -8.04
CA TYR A 462 -2.76 20.71 -8.12
C TYR A 462 -1.75 21.71 -7.58
N ASP A 463 -1.70 22.91 -8.20
CA ASP A 463 -1.04 24.07 -7.61
C ASP A 463 -1.81 24.52 -6.37
N LEU A 464 -1.19 24.43 -5.21
CA LEU A 464 -1.81 24.73 -3.94
C LEU A 464 -1.96 26.24 -3.66
N ALA A 465 -1.31 27.08 -4.44
CA ALA A 465 -1.24 28.53 -4.18
C ALA A 465 -0.94 28.82 -2.70
N SER A 466 -1.74 29.65 -2.05
CA SER A 466 -1.51 30.04 -0.64
C SER A 466 -1.63 28.90 0.38
N LEU A 467 -2.23 27.76 0.03
CA LEU A 467 -2.22 26.58 0.90
C LEU A 467 -0.78 26.08 1.12
N SER A 468 0.16 26.39 0.21
CA SER A 468 1.61 26.16 0.39
C SER A 468 2.16 26.76 1.69
N LYS A 469 1.56 27.83 2.20
CA LYS A 469 1.94 28.45 3.47
C LYS A 469 1.79 27.47 4.63
N ALA A 470 0.64 26.78 4.68
CA ALA A 470 0.29 25.85 5.75
C ALA A 470 0.92 24.46 5.53
N ALA A 471 0.86 23.94 4.30
CA ALA A 471 1.35 22.60 3.95
C ALA A 471 2.87 22.51 3.74
N GLY A 472 3.55 23.67 3.64
CA GLY A 472 5.00 23.72 3.40
C GLY A 472 5.71 24.61 4.43
N THR A 473 5.75 25.91 4.19
CA THR A 473 6.57 26.85 4.98
C THR A 473 6.30 26.75 6.49
N LEU A 474 5.04 26.64 6.89
CA LEU A 474 4.68 26.55 8.30
C LEU A 474 5.19 25.28 8.95
N LEU A 475 5.19 24.15 8.25
CA LEU A 475 5.77 22.90 8.76
C LEU A 475 7.27 23.07 9.06
N ALA A 476 8.00 23.72 8.15
CA ALA A 476 9.42 24.01 8.38
C ALA A 476 9.62 24.94 9.58
N ILE A 477 8.81 25.98 9.71
CA ILE A 477 8.81 26.91 10.86
C ILE A 477 8.48 26.17 12.17
N MET A 478 7.44 25.34 12.18
CA MET A 478 7.08 24.52 13.35
C MET A 478 8.22 23.58 13.76
N LYS A 479 8.88 22.97 12.80
CA LYS A 479 10.01 22.06 13.07
C LYS A 479 11.20 22.79 13.68
N LEU A 480 11.59 23.90 13.09
CA LEU A 480 12.71 24.72 13.63
C LEU A 480 12.39 25.33 15.01
N TYR A 481 11.11 25.68 15.25
CA TYR A 481 10.65 26.11 16.57
C TYR A 481 10.72 24.97 17.58
N ASP A 482 10.25 23.79 17.20
CA ASP A 482 10.29 22.57 18.01
C ASP A 482 11.71 22.18 18.42
N GLU A 483 12.67 22.44 17.54
CA GLU A 483 14.11 22.24 17.77
C GLU A 483 14.76 23.38 18.58
N GLY A 484 14.00 24.37 19.00
CA GLY A 484 14.50 25.51 19.77
C GLY A 484 15.46 26.44 18.99
N LYS A 485 15.35 26.48 17.65
CA LYS A 485 16.22 27.29 16.80
C LYS A 485 15.89 28.78 16.80
N PHE A 486 14.66 29.10 17.19
CA PHE A 486 14.19 30.49 17.35
C PHE A 486 13.01 30.58 18.33
N GLY A 487 12.71 31.78 18.82
CA GLY A 487 11.51 32.13 19.57
C GLY A 487 10.51 32.90 18.73
N LEU A 488 9.19 32.77 19.03
CA LEU A 488 8.14 33.51 18.29
C LEU A 488 8.31 35.05 18.39
N THR A 489 8.84 35.54 19.50
CA THR A 489 9.09 36.98 19.76
C THR A 489 10.43 37.46 19.21
N ASP A 490 11.24 36.57 18.63
CA ASP A 490 12.50 36.97 18.00
C ASP A 490 12.24 37.88 16.81
N LYS A 491 13.10 38.89 16.69
CA LYS A 491 13.06 39.79 15.53
C LYS A 491 13.59 39.07 14.31
N VAL A 492 12.88 39.17 13.20
CA VAL A 492 13.29 38.60 11.92
C VAL A 492 14.68 39.07 11.49
N SER A 493 15.05 40.35 11.86
CA SER A 493 16.36 40.94 11.60
C SER A 493 17.54 40.26 12.32
N ILE A 494 17.28 39.35 13.26
CA ILE A 494 18.31 38.47 13.83
C ILE A 494 18.81 37.49 12.77
N TYR A 495 17.88 36.89 12.01
CA TYR A 495 18.14 35.88 10.99
C TYR A 495 18.40 36.49 9.61
N LEU A 496 17.74 37.65 9.31
CA LEU A 496 17.89 38.40 8.07
C LEU A 496 18.57 39.76 8.36
N PRO A 497 19.92 39.83 8.44
CA PRO A 497 20.66 41.02 8.78
C PRO A 497 20.39 42.21 7.87
N GLU A 498 19.97 41.98 6.64
CA GLU A 498 19.57 42.99 5.65
C GLU A 498 18.38 43.83 6.07
N LEU A 499 17.56 43.36 7.03
CA LEU A 499 16.46 44.14 7.62
C LEU A 499 16.91 45.09 8.76
N ARG A 500 18.15 44.95 9.24
CA ARG A 500 18.72 45.86 10.26
C ARG A 500 18.83 47.27 9.70
N LYS A 501 18.59 48.24 10.57
CA LYS A 501 18.60 49.67 10.20
C LYS A 501 17.54 50.08 9.14
N THR A 502 16.55 49.20 8.92
CA THR A 502 15.34 49.50 8.11
C THR A 502 14.12 49.68 9.02
N ASN A 503 13.00 50.14 8.46
CA ASN A 503 11.72 50.20 9.21
C ASN A 503 11.17 48.83 9.58
N LYS A 504 11.78 47.72 9.10
CA LYS A 504 11.38 46.33 9.34
C LYS A 504 12.19 45.66 10.44
N GLN A 505 13.18 46.32 11.01
CA GLN A 505 14.08 45.74 12.01
C GLN A 505 13.40 45.16 13.26
N ASN A 506 12.20 45.62 13.59
CA ASN A 506 11.46 45.21 14.79
C ASN A 506 10.35 44.19 14.52
N ILE A 507 10.11 43.80 13.28
CA ILE A 507 9.13 42.75 12.93
C ILE A 507 9.57 41.43 13.57
N THR A 508 8.67 40.80 14.31
CA THR A 508 8.89 39.48 14.93
C THR A 508 8.42 38.32 14.03
N ILE A 509 8.88 37.10 14.32
CA ILE A 509 8.37 35.89 13.67
C ILE A 509 6.86 35.78 13.87
N GLN A 510 6.36 36.09 15.09
CA GLN A 510 4.93 36.06 15.40
C GLN A 510 4.14 37.07 14.57
N ASP A 511 4.66 38.29 14.34
CA ASP A 511 4.00 39.30 13.49
C ASP A 511 3.82 38.78 12.05
N LEU A 512 4.83 38.06 11.52
CA LEU A 512 4.73 37.47 10.20
C LEU A 512 3.65 36.36 10.16
N LEU A 513 3.62 35.48 11.16
CA LEU A 513 2.67 34.37 11.24
C LEU A 513 1.22 34.84 11.43
N PHE A 514 0.96 35.91 12.18
CA PHE A 514 -0.37 36.48 12.36
C PHE A 514 -0.79 37.46 11.24
N HIS A 515 0.09 37.71 10.27
CA HIS A 515 -0.13 38.74 9.27
C HIS A 515 -0.31 40.14 9.87
N GLU A 516 0.40 40.45 10.95
CA GLU A 516 0.37 41.76 11.66
C GLU A 516 1.68 42.58 11.45
N SER A 517 2.52 42.19 10.53
CA SER A 517 3.82 42.84 10.22
C SER A 517 3.70 44.24 9.64
N GLY A 518 2.53 44.63 9.13
CA GLY A 518 2.31 45.90 8.42
C GLY A 518 2.82 45.94 6.97
N LEU A 519 3.35 44.83 6.46
CA LEU A 519 3.78 44.72 5.06
C LEU A 519 2.59 44.75 4.09
N PRO A 520 2.77 45.28 2.87
CA PRO A 520 1.73 45.25 1.83
C PRO A 520 1.36 43.80 1.50
N SER A 521 0.11 43.60 1.04
CA SER A 521 -0.39 42.26 0.71
C SER A 521 0.40 41.60 -0.42
N TYR A 522 0.88 42.42 -1.38
CA TYR A 522 1.51 41.97 -2.61
C TYR A 522 2.44 43.07 -3.15
N LEU A 523 3.49 42.69 -3.89
CA LEU A 523 4.35 43.54 -4.71
C LEU A 523 4.48 42.96 -6.11
N PRO A 524 4.37 43.76 -7.18
CA PRO A 524 4.46 43.30 -8.57
C PRO A 524 5.94 43.15 -8.98
N PHE A 525 6.63 42.17 -8.43
CA PHE A 525 8.07 41.98 -8.66
C PHE A 525 8.47 41.89 -10.13
N TYR A 526 7.55 41.48 -11.00
CA TYR A 526 7.78 41.30 -12.45
C TYR A 526 8.00 42.63 -13.18
N GLU A 527 7.49 43.77 -12.67
CA GLU A 527 7.58 45.05 -13.35
C GLU A 527 9.03 45.46 -13.61
N GLU A 528 9.94 45.20 -12.67
CA GLU A 528 11.38 45.53 -12.83
C GLU A 528 12.06 44.70 -13.95
N ALA A 529 11.53 43.49 -14.23
CA ALA A 529 12.06 42.63 -15.28
C ALA A 529 11.52 42.98 -16.68
N ILE A 530 10.41 43.70 -16.77
CA ILE A 530 9.77 44.09 -18.03
C ILE A 530 10.44 45.36 -18.60
N ASP A 531 10.69 45.38 -19.91
CA ASP A 531 11.02 46.60 -20.62
C ASP A 531 9.72 47.37 -20.95
N LEU A 532 9.33 48.21 -20.03
CA LEU A 532 8.08 49.02 -20.14
C LEU A 532 8.02 49.90 -21.37
N LYS A 533 9.16 50.16 -22.03
CA LYS A 533 9.19 50.93 -23.30
C LYS A 533 8.55 50.15 -24.43
N THR A 534 8.50 48.83 -24.31
CA THR A 534 7.86 47.94 -25.31
C THR A 534 6.33 47.87 -25.14
N CYS A 535 5.81 48.23 -23.96
CA CYS A 535 4.34 48.28 -23.67
C CYS A 535 3.78 49.61 -24.13
N LYS A 536 3.17 49.68 -25.30
CA LYS A 536 2.49 50.92 -25.76
C LYS A 536 1.28 51.23 -24.87
N GLY A 537 1.42 52.22 -24.03
CA GLY A 537 0.35 52.72 -23.14
C GLY A 537 0.36 52.11 -21.73
N GLY A 538 1.50 51.54 -21.32
CA GLY A 538 1.71 50.93 -19.99
C GLY A 538 1.27 49.48 -19.92
N LEU A 539 1.56 48.81 -18.82
CA LEU A 539 1.29 47.36 -18.66
C LEU A 539 -0.21 47.08 -18.50
N PHE A 540 -0.95 47.98 -17.91
CA PHE A 540 -2.39 47.82 -17.64
C PHE A 540 -3.22 48.99 -18.05
N ARG A 541 -4.44 48.72 -18.51
CA ARG A 541 -5.45 49.73 -18.86
C ARG A 541 -6.85 49.38 -18.34
N LYS A 542 -7.64 50.43 -18.06
CA LYS A 542 -9.03 50.25 -17.59
C LYS A 542 -10.04 49.91 -18.71
N LYS A 543 -9.68 50.05 -19.96
CA LYS A 543 -10.49 49.70 -21.14
C LYS A 543 -9.63 48.88 -22.10
N PRO A 544 -10.23 47.92 -22.82
CA PRO A 544 -9.50 47.16 -23.81
C PRO A 544 -9.12 48.02 -25.03
N ASP A 545 -7.97 47.70 -25.62
CA ASP A 545 -7.52 48.27 -26.91
C ASP A 545 -6.74 47.17 -27.71
N ALA A 546 -6.11 47.53 -28.82
CA ALA A 546 -5.40 46.61 -29.69
C ALA A 546 -4.26 45.85 -28.99
N GLY A 547 -3.59 46.49 -27.98
CA GLY A 547 -2.48 45.96 -27.22
C GLY A 547 -2.89 45.36 -25.86
N HIS A 548 -4.09 45.69 -25.34
CA HIS A 548 -4.57 45.27 -24.01
C HIS A 548 -5.89 44.49 -24.16
N LYS A 549 -5.81 43.24 -24.59
CA LYS A 549 -6.98 42.38 -24.87
C LYS A 549 -7.30 41.44 -23.73
N LEU A 550 -6.30 41.03 -22.96
CA LEU A 550 -6.47 40.07 -21.88
C LEU A 550 -7.02 40.75 -20.63
N GLN A 551 -8.25 40.45 -20.29
CA GLN A 551 -8.86 40.95 -19.07
C GLN A 551 -8.33 40.13 -17.84
N ILE A 552 -7.81 40.83 -16.85
CA ILE A 552 -7.25 40.24 -15.61
C ILE A 552 -8.01 40.62 -14.34
N ALA A 553 -8.87 41.66 -14.44
CA ALA A 553 -9.80 42.05 -13.38
C ALA A 553 -11.01 42.78 -14.01
N SER A 554 -12.05 43.10 -13.23
CA SER A 554 -13.31 43.68 -13.69
C SER A 554 -13.14 44.93 -14.61
N ASN A 555 -12.14 45.73 -14.39
CA ASN A 555 -11.82 46.93 -15.16
C ASN A 555 -10.30 47.05 -15.40
N LEU A 556 -9.64 45.94 -15.67
CA LEU A 556 -8.20 45.91 -15.88
C LEU A 556 -7.81 44.95 -16.99
N TYR A 557 -7.16 45.48 -18.00
CA TYR A 557 -6.70 44.74 -19.18
C TYR A 557 -5.19 44.80 -19.29
N ALA A 558 -4.55 43.68 -19.46
CA ALA A 558 -3.09 43.55 -19.55
C ALA A 558 -2.58 43.66 -21.00
N CYS A 559 -1.45 44.32 -21.14
CA CYS A 559 -0.60 44.23 -22.31
C CYS A 559 0.04 42.85 -22.35
N THR A 560 -0.05 42.18 -23.51
CA THR A 560 0.60 40.87 -23.73
C THR A 560 1.80 40.98 -24.70
N ASP A 561 1.97 42.11 -25.36
CA ASP A 561 3.00 42.38 -26.38
C ASP A 561 4.20 43.17 -25.79
N PHE A 562 4.71 42.76 -24.65
CA PHE A 562 5.90 43.35 -24.05
C PHE A 562 7.11 42.40 -24.19
N SER A 563 8.29 42.98 -23.98
CA SER A 563 9.53 42.25 -23.88
C SER A 563 10.10 42.33 -22.46
N PHE A 564 10.76 41.27 -22.01
CA PHE A 564 11.58 41.32 -20.82
C PHE A 564 12.95 41.91 -21.13
N LYS A 565 13.52 42.58 -20.15
CA LYS A 565 14.91 43.04 -20.23
C LYS A 565 15.86 41.85 -20.36
N LYS A 566 16.78 41.88 -21.34
CA LYS A 566 17.72 40.80 -21.62
C LYS A 566 18.64 40.45 -20.46
N GLU A 567 18.89 41.39 -19.55
CA GLU A 567 19.68 41.17 -18.35
C GLU A 567 18.97 40.25 -17.34
N TRP A 568 17.62 40.14 -17.42
CA TRP A 568 16.82 39.37 -16.48
C TRP A 568 16.22 38.11 -17.06
N MET A 569 15.93 38.08 -18.37
CA MET A 569 15.22 36.97 -18.97
C MET A 569 15.93 36.39 -20.19
N SER A 570 15.97 35.06 -20.31
CA SER A 570 16.49 34.32 -21.45
C SER A 570 15.50 33.26 -21.90
N SER A 571 15.49 32.92 -23.20
CA SER A 571 14.73 31.79 -23.74
C SER A 571 15.45 30.45 -23.60
N THR A 572 16.74 30.47 -23.23
CA THR A 572 17.56 29.27 -23.04
C THR A 572 18.16 29.24 -21.63
N PRO A 573 18.22 28.05 -20.99
CA PRO A 573 18.80 27.92 -19.67
C PRO A 573 20.32 28.11 -19.70
N SER A 574 20.87 28.63 -18.61
CA SER A 574 22.29 28.68 -18.35
C SER A 574 22.55 28.71 -16.85
N GLU A 575 23.81 28.72 -16.43
CA GLU A 575 24.17 28.87 -15.02
C GLU A 575 23.64 30.15 -14.38
N ILE A 576 23.51 31.23 -15.15
CA ILE A 576 22.98 32.51 -14.71
C ILE A 576 21.44 32.51 -14.82
N TYR A 577 20.90 32.09 -15.95
CA TYR A 577 19.46 32.02 -16.21
C TYR A 577 18.95 30.62 -15.86
N SER A 578 18.86 30.32 -14.56
CA SER A 578 18.57 28.99 -14.04
C SER A 578 17.18 28.84 -13.41
N LEU A 579 16.45 29.93 -13.21
CA LEU A 579 15.12 29.91 -12.61
C LEU A 579 14.06 29.84 -13.73
N GLN A 580 13.46 28.66 -13.91
CA GLN A 580 12.46 28.45 -14.96
C GLN A 580 11.08 28.94 -14.51
N LEU A 581 10.45 29.85 -15.26
CA LEU A 581 9.14 30.43 -15.00
C LEU A 581 8.03 29.79 -15.84
N ALA A 582 8.38 29.35 -17.04
CA ALA A 582 7.53 28.66 -18.01
C ALA A 582 8.40 27.96 -19.07
N ASP A 583 7.78 27.30 -20.04
CA ASP A 583 8.47 26.71 -21.19
C ASP A 583 9.28 27.81 -21.93
N SER A 584 10.56 27.58 -22.14
CA SER A 584 11.50 28.53 -22.78
C SER A 584 11.56 29.93 -22.11
N MET A 585 11.37 30.00 -20.78
CA MET A 585 11.43 31.25 -20.03
C MET A 585 12.26 31.06 -18.76
N TYR A 586 13.46 31.62 -18.74
CA TYR A 586 14.44 31.44 -17.68
C TYR A 586 14.88 32.79 -17.12
N LEU A 587 14.64 33.02 -15.82
CA LEU A 587 15.01 34.20 -15.09
C LEU A 587 16.45 34.08 -14.56
N ASN A 588 17.17 35.18 -14.56
CA ASN A 588 18.46 35.33 -13.94
C ASN A 588 18.33 35.11 -12.41
N LYS A 589 19.12 34.19 -11.85
CA LYS A 589 19.09 33.87 -10.42
C LYS A 589 19.35 35.06 -9.49
N GLU A 590 20.11 36.09 -9.96
CA GLU A 590 20.36 37.28 -9.21
C GLU A 590 19.10 38.16 -9.00
N TYR A 591 18.02 37.86 -9.71
CA TYR A 591 16.76 38.58 -9.53
C TYR A 591 16.17 38.44 -8.13
N GLN A 592 16.49 37.35 -7.43
CA GLN A 592 16.10 37.15 -6.04
C GLN A 592 16.58 38.31 -5.13
N ARG A 593 17.72 38.94 -5.45
CA ARG A 593 18.20 40.15 -4.74
C ARG A 593 17.31 41.34 -5.00
N VAL A 594 16.81 41.49 -6.23
CA VAL A 594 15.86 42.55 -6.60
C VAL A 594 14.57 42.41 -5.80
N VAL A 595 14.03 41.17 -5.72
CA VAL A 595 12.85 40.85 -4.92
C VAL A 595 13.04 41.21 -3.46
N MET A 596 14.13 40.79 -2.86
CA MET A 596 14.45 41.12 -1.46
C MET A 596 14.59 42.61 -1.26
N GLN A 597 15.26 43.35 -2.15
CA GLN A 597 15.40 44.80 -2.07
C GLN A 597 14.05 45.54 -2.17
N GLN A 598 13.12 45.05 -3.01
CA GLN A 598 11.77 45.62 -3.08
C GLN A 598 10.98 45.37 -1.78
N ILE A 599 11.14 44.20 -1.15
CA ILE A 599 10.54 43.92 0.17
C ILE A 599 11.13 44.87 1.23
N ILE A 600 12.44 45.05 1.23
CA ILE A 600 13.15 45.96 2.15
C ILE A 600 12.63 47.40 2.00
N ASN A 601 12.40 47.87 0.79
CA ASN A 601 11.96 49.23 0.49
C ASN A 601 10.44 49.43 0.63
N ALA A 602 9.66 48.32 0.74
CA ALA A 602 8.21 48.42 0.85
C ALA A 602 7.74 49.21 2.07
N PRO A 603 6.70 50.05 1.97
CA PRO A 603 6.18 50.79 3.11
C PRO A 603 5.52 49.87 4.14
N LEU A 604 5.63 50.24 5.45
CA LEU A 604 4.87 49.55 6.51
C LEU A 604 3.62 50.39 6.88
N LYS A 605 2.52 49.73 7.16
CA LYS A 605 1.24 50.32 7.62
C LYS A 605 0.81 49.71 8.96
N GLY A 606 1.40 50.22 10.06
CA GLY A 606 0.99 49.80 11.41
C GLY A 606 1.10 48.29 11.72
N HIS A 607 0.71 47.89 12.93
CA HIS A 607 0.67 46.52 13.41
C HIS A 607 -0.78 45.98 13.49
N SER A 608 -1.60 46.20 12.48
CA SER A 608 -2.94 45.63 12.38
C SER A 608 -2.92 44.49 11.38
N TYR A 609 -3.88 43.57 11.51
CA TYR A 609 -4.07 42.48 10.59
C TYR A 609 -4.15 42.96 9.14
N ARG A 610 -3.27 42.43 8.33
CA ARG A 610 -3.26 42.57 6.87
C ARG A 610 -2.63 41.35 6.23
N TYR A 611 -3.46 40.56 5.58
CA TYR A 611 -2.95 39.40 4.85
C TYR A 611 -1.86 39.82 3.88
N SER A 612 -0.67 39.23 4.01
CA SER A 612 0.50 39.58 3.19
C SER A 612 1.26 38.31 2.79
N CYS A 613 1.42 38.13 1.49
CA CYS A 613 2.27 37.06 0.93
C CYS A 613 3.76 37.27 1.28
N LEU A 614 4.19 38.53 1.43
CA LEU A 614 5.57 38.88 1.76
C LEU A 614 6.01 38.31 3.12
N ASN A 615 5.08 38.18 4.07
CA ASN A 615 5.38 37.57 5.36
C ASN A 615 5.96 36.17 5.23
N PHE A 616 5.33 35.34 4.41
CA PHE A 616 5.76 33.96 4.20
C PHE A 616 6.99 33.85 3.29
N MET A 617 7.20 34.82 2.38
CA MET A 617 8.46 34.92 1.64
C MET A 617 9.63 35.21 2.61
N LEU A 618 9.47 36.13 3.60
CA LEU A 618 10.46 36.31 4.63
C LEU A 618 10.65 35.12 5.55
N LEU A 619 9.57 34.39 5.91
CA LEU A 619 9.67 33.15 6.69
C LEU A 619 10.46 32.08 5.96
N LYS A 620 10.32 31.93 4.65
CA LYS A 620 11.14 31.03 3.81
C LYS A 620 12.62 31.38 3.93
N GLU A 621 12.97 32.67 3.82
CA GLU A 621 14.36 33.11 3.99
C GLU A 621 14.89 32.80 5.40
N VAL A 622 14.06 32.96 6.44
CA VAL A 622 14.43 32.58 7.82
C VAL A 622 14.70 31.06 7.90
N VAL A 623 13.83 30.23 7.30
CA VAL A 623 14.03 28.77 7.25
C VAL A 623 15.37 28.44 6.63
N GLU A 624 15.70 29.00 5.46
CA GLU A 624 16.94 28.71 4.74
C GLU A 624 18.19 29.21 5.47
N ARG A 625 18.10 30.38 6.14
CA ARG A 625 19.20 30.92 6.95
C ARG A 625 19.49 30.08 8.20
N ILE A 626 18.47 29.51 8.84
CA ILE A 626 18.65 28.66 10.02
C ILE A 626 19.08 27.23 9.60
N SER A 627 18.38 26.62 8.65
CA SER A 627 18.64 25.24 8.23
C SER A 627 19.90 25.07 7.38
N LYS A 628 20.35 26.12 6.69
CA LYS A 628 21.47 26.14 5.73
C LYS A 628 21.21 25.32 4.47
N VAL A 629 19.96 24.96 4.19
CA VAL A 629 19.54 24.25 2.98
C VAL A 629 18.33 24.93 2.36
N PRO A 630 18.13 24.82 1.03
CA PRO A 630 16.91 25.28 0.37
C PRO A 630 15.65 24.69 1.01
N MET A 631 14.57 25.46 1.08
CA MET A 631 13.35 25.06 1.80
C MET A 631 12.68 23.83 1.21
N ASP A 632 12.68 23.68 -0.11
CA ASP A 632 12.15 22.48 -0.79
C ASP A 632 12.93 21.22 -0.42
N VAL A 633 14.28 21.30 -0.35
CA VAL A 633 15.16 20.21 0.08
C VAL A 633 14.93 19.89 1.56
N TYR A 634 14.79 20.92 2.40
CA TYR A 634 14.52 20.75 3.83
C TYR A 634 13.20 20.00 4.05
N LEU A 635 12.11 20.46 3.43
CA LEU A 635 10.79 19.85 3.56
C LEU A 635 10.76 18.41 3.00
N ASP A 636 11.40 18.17 1.86
CA ASP A 636 11.47 16.84 1.24
C ASP A 636 12.19 15.84 2.15
N SER A 637 13.28 16.26 2.81
CA SER A 637 14.09 15.40 3.69
C SER A 637 13.47 15.18 5.08
N VAL A 638 12.81 16.20 5.64
CA VAL A 638 12.31 16.15 7.02
C VAL A 638 10.88 15.62 7.10
N PHE A 639 10.04 15.94 6.11
CA PHE A 639 8.63 15.61 6.10
C PHE A 639 8.22 14.72 4.91
N PHE A 640 8.35 15.21 3.66
CA PHE A 640 7.65 14.61 2.53
C PHE A 640 8.08 13.16 2.24
N LYS A 641 9.37 12.91 2.09
CA LYS A 641 9.87 11.54 1.89
C LYS A 641 9.65 10.62 3.09
N PRO A 642 9.99 11.04 4.33
CA PRO A 642 9.77 10.17 5.49
C PRO A 642 8.29 9.87 5.80
N MET A 643 7.36 10.73 5.39
CA MET A 643 5.92 10.52 5.49
C MET A 643 5.35 9.72 4.30
N GLY A 644 6.17 9.34 3.34
CA GLY A 644 5.73 8.57 2.17
C GLY A 644 4.92 9.37 1.15
N LEU A 645 5.01 10.72 1.13
CA LEU A 645 4.26 11.54 0.19
C LEU A 645 4.77 11.33 -1.23
N LYS A 646 3.89 10.87 -2.11
CA LYS A 646 4.27 10.46 -3.47
C LYS A 646 4.17 11.59 -4.50
N HIS A 647 3.27 12.57 -4.28
CA HIS A 647 2.90 13.58 -5.28
C HIS A 647 3.01 15.03 -4.75
N THR A 648 3.83 15.26 -3.73
CA THR A 648 4.06 16.58 -3.14
C THR A 648 5.44 17.09 -3.51
N ALA A 649 5.52 18.24 -4.20
CA ALA A 649 6.80 18.87 -4.55
C ALA A 649 6.65 20.34 -4.95
N TYR A 650 7.74 21.10 -4.79
CA TYR A 650 7.97 22.34 -5.52
C TYR A 650 8.52 22.02 -6.92
N ASN A 651 8.22 22.88 -7.90
CA ASN A 651 8.66 22.66 -9.29
C ASN A 651 8.36 21.23 -9.78
N PRO A 652 7.10 20.81 -9.82
CA PRO A 652 6.68 19.41 -9.97
C PRO A 652 7.15 18.76 -11.27
N LEU A 653 7.36 19.51 -12.36
CA LEU A 653 7.86 18.99 -13.64
C LEU A 653 9.26 18.36 -13.57
N LYS A 654 9.99 18.57 -12.46
CA LYS A 654 11.25 17.87 -12.22
C LYS A 654 11.05 16.42 -11.75
N ARG A 655 9.84 16.06 -11.33
CA ARG A 655 9.53 14.76 -10.70
C ARG A 655 8.36 14.03 -11.34
N PHE A 656 7.39 14.76 -11.90
CA PHE A 656 6.12 14.22 -12.39
C PHE A 656 5.89 14.57 -13.85
N PRO A 657 5.22 13.70 -14.60
CA PRO A 657 4.80 14.00 -15.97
C PRO A 657 3.76 15.13 -15.97
N LYS A 658 3.80 15.94 -17.01
CA LYS A 658 2.95 17.14 -17.13
C LYS A 658 1.45 16.79 -17.14
N GLU A 659 1.10 15.63 -17.67
CA GLU A 659 -0.24 15.08 -17.80
C GLU A 659 -0.93 14.78 -16.45
N GLU A 660 -0.15 14.55 -15.41
CA GLU A 660 -0.66 14.32 -14.04
C GLU A 660 -0.98 15.63 -13.30
N ILE A 661 -0.59 16.78 -13.87
CA ILE A 661 -0.72 18.08 -13.21
C ILE A 661 -1.89 18.84 -13.82
N ALA A 662 -2.82 19.29 -12.99
CA ALA A 662 -3.93 20.13 -13.44
C ALA A 662 -3.41 21.49 -13.95
N PRO A 663 -3.83 21.96 -15.15
CA PRO A 663 -3.41 23.25 -15.68
C PRO A 663 -3.99 24.40 -14.86
N GLY A 664 -3.14 25.38 -14.51
CA GLY A 664 -3.52 26.57 -13.76
C GLY A 664 -4.12 27.67 -14.61
N ALA A 665 -3.72 27.78 -15.87
CA ALA A 665 -4.25 28.75 -16.83
C ALA A 665 -4.00 28.29 -18.27
N LYS A 666 -4.90 28.69 -19.20
CA LYS A 666 -4.72 28.52 -20.65
C LYS A 666 -3.91 29.67 -21.23
N ILE A 667 -4.10 30.86 -20.69
CA ILE A 667 -3.35 32.07 -21.04
C ILE A 667 -2.99 32.82 -19.76
N ASP A 668 -1.68 32.98 -19.54
CA ASP A 668 -1.13 33.82 -18.49
C ASP A 668 -0.56 35.09 -19.10
N PHE A 669 -0.89 36.27 -18.54
CA PHE A 669 -0.52 37.55 -19.15
C PHE A 669 1.00 37.78 -19.14
N LEU A 670 1.68 37.26 -18.09
CA LEU A 670 3.09 37.47 -17.87
C LEU A 670 3.98 36.49 -18.65
N ARG A 671 3.50 35.23 -18.76
CA ARG A 671 4.25 34.14 -19.39
C ARG A 671 3.79 33.84 -20.81
N GLY A 672 2.72 34.51 -21.28
CA GLY A 672 2.27 34.50 -22.67
C GLY A 672 1.69 33.18 -23.18
N GLY A 673 1.50 32.18 -22.31
CA GLY A 673 1.07 30.83 -22.69
C GLY A 673 0.37 30.08 -21.56
N PRO A 674 0.13 28.76 -21.75
CA PRO A 674 -0.49 27.94 -20.73
C PRO A 674 0.45 27.68 -19.55
N LEU A 675 -0.14 27.63 -18.35
CA LEU A 675 0.56 27.24 -17.12
C LEU A 675 0.10 25.85 -16.72
N GLN A 676 0.99 24.88 -16.80
CA GLN A 676 0.80 23.51 -16.32
C GLN A 676 2.11 22.99 -15.75
N GLY A 677 2.14 22.75 -14.42
CA GLY A 677 3.35 22.40 -13.71
C GLY A 677 4.26 23.58 -13.34
N TYR A 678 3.85 24.81 -13.66
CA TYR A 678 4.48 26.05 -13.21
C TYR A 678 3.56 26.77 -12.23
N VAL A 679 4.16 27.36 -11.17
CA VAL A 679 3.38 28.05 -10.14
C VAL A 679 2.58 29.22 -10.73
N HIS A 680 1.31 29.30 -10.36
CA HIS A 680 0.42 30.37 -10.82
C HIS A 680 0.82 31.74 -10.25
N ASP A 681 1.18 31.79 -8.96
CA ASP A 681 1.56 33.04 -8.26
C ASP A 681 2.83 33.65 -8.88
N GLU A 682 2.71 34.89 -9.36
CA GLU A 682 3.79 35.58 -10.07
C GLU A 682 4.97 35.89 -9.14
N ALA A 683 4.70 36.24 -7.87
CA ALA A 683 5.75 36.49 -6.90
C ALA A 683 6.59 35.25 -6.61
N ALA A 684 5.93 34.10 -6.48
CA ALA A 684 6.60 32.81 -6.32
C ALA A 684 7.39 32.42 -7.57
N ALA A 685 6.86 32.67 -8.76
CA ALA A 685 7.55 32.40 -10.02
C ALA A 685 8.87 33.21 -10.09
N PHE A 686 8.85 34.49 -9.72
CA PHE A 686 10.04 35.39 -9.77
C PHE A 686 11.09 35.11 -8.70
N VAL A 687 10.88 34.12 -7.83
CA VAL A 687 11.92 33.56 -6.95
C VAL A 687 12.25 32.10 -7.31
N GLY A 688 11.83 31.60 -8.51
CA GLY A 688 12.18 30.28 -9.02
C GLY A 688 11.20 29.17 -8.63
N GLY A 689 9.96 29.50 -8.25
CA GLY A 689 8.91 28.51 -7.94
C GLY A 689 8.97 27.95 -6.52
N VAL A 690 10.09 28.10 -5.80
CA VAL A 690 10.22 27.71 -4.38
C VAL A 690 10.05 28.95 -3.53
N SER A 691 8.83 29.21 -3.12
CA SER A 691 8.51 30.42 -2.32
C SER A 691 7.75 30.05 -1.05
N GLY A 692 7.87 30.90 -0.04
CA GLY A 692 7.16 30.68 1.23
C GLY A 692 5.65 30.89 1.13
N ASN A 693 5.18 31.71 0.19
CA ASN A 693 3.77 32.06 0.05
C ASN A 693 2.99 31.15 -0.90
N ALA A 694 3.66 30.49 -1.85
CA ALA A 694 3.08 29.63 -2.88
C ALA A 694 4.15 28.73 -3.53
N GLY A 695 3.78 27.86 -4.46
CA GLY A 695 4.69 27.05 -5.28
C GLY A 695 4.73 25.58 -4.94
N LEU A 696 4.07 25.16 -3.86
CA LEU A 696 3.91 23.74 -3.57
C LEU A 696 2.76 23.17 -4.41
N PHE A 697 2.98 21.99 -4.94
CA PHE A 697 1.98 21.18 -5.67
C PHE A 697 1.74 19.88 -4.90
N SER A 698 0.49 19.39 -4.88
CA SER A 698 0.15 18.18 -4.14
C SER A 698 -1.18 17.56 -4.63
N THR A 699 -1.51 16.41 -4.06
CA THR A 699 -2.81 15.70 -4.19
C THR A 699 -3.62 15.82 -2.90
N THR A 700 -4.90 15.45 -2.93
CA THR A 700 -5.76 15.40 -1.74
C THR A 700 -5.24 14.40 -0.72
N HIS A 701 -4.75 13.25 -1.16
CA HIS A 701 -4.23 12.20 -0.30
C HIS A 701 -2.98 12.66 0.48
N ASP A 702 -1.98 13.19 -0.23
CA ASP A 702 -0.75 13.66 0.43
C ASP A 702 -1.03 14.79 1.43
N LEU A 703 -1.96 15.69 1.09
CA LEU A 703 -2.41 16.73 2.03
C LEU A 703 -3.12 16.14 3.24
N ALA A 704 -3.99 15.15 3.04
CA ALA A 704 -4.66 14.48 4.16
C ALA A 704 -3.64 13.86 5.13
N VAL A 705 -2.58 13.23 4.64
CA VAL A 705 -1.49 12.69 5.47
C VAL A 705 -0.79 13.80 6.27
N ILE A 706 -0.45 14.93 5.62
CA ILE A 706 0.18 16.07 6.31
C ILE A 706 -0.72 16.60 7.44
N PHE A 707 -1.99 16.82 7.15
CA PHE A 707 -2.90 17.44 8.09
C PHE A 707 -3.42 16.46 9.15
N GLN A 708 -3.47 15.16 8.83
CA GLN A 708 -3.70 14.11 9.82
C GLN A 708 -2.53 14.06 10.83
N MET A 709 -1.28 14.13 10.38
CA MET A 709 -0.11 14.21 11.27
C MET A 709 -0.24 15.39 12.27
N LEU A 710 -0.76 16.52 11.83
CA LEU A 710 -1.02 17.66 12.73
C LEU A 710 -2.17 17.34 13.71
N LEU A 711 -3.26 16.76 13.22
CA LEU A 711 -4.40 16.33 14.04
C LEU A 711 -3.94 15.34 15.13
N ASP A 712 -3.06 14.39 14.78
CA ASP A 712 -2.45 13.40 15.66
C ASP A 712 -1.30 13.97 16.51
N ARG A 713 -1.27 15.30 16.65
CA ARG A 713 -0.32 16.01 17.51
C ARG A 713 1.15 15.70 17.18
N GLY A 714 1.45 15.62 15.88
CA GLY A 714 2.81 15.49 15.36
C GLY A 714 3.30 14.09 15.10
N ILE A 715 2.40 13.08 15.08
CA ILE A 715 2.72 11.69 14.76
C ILE A 715 2.18 11.34 13.37
N CYS A 716 2.96 10.59 12.58
CA CYS A 716 2.51 9.96 11.36
C CYS A 716 3.14 8.55 11.31
N GLY A 717 2.29 7.52 11.26
CA GLY A 717 2.71 6.14 11.48
C GLY A 717 3.37 5.97 12.86
N ASP A 718 4.52 5.33 12.88
CA ASP A 718 5.32 5.10 14.09
C ASP A 718 6.24 6.27 14.46
N ARG A 719 6.27 7.33 13.63
CA ARG A 719 7.26 8.42 13.77
C ARG A 719 6.65 9.73 14.27
N ARG A 720 7.31 10.31 15.27
CA ARG A 720 7.03 11.68 15.70
C ARG A 720 7.83 12.70 14.91
N TYR A 721 7.14 13.60 14.22
CA TYR A 721 7.71 14.70 13.43
C TYR A 721 7.78 16.01 14.22
N LEU A 722 6.77 16.28 15.05
CA LEU A 722 6.65 17.48 15.88
C LEU A 722 6.24 17.07 17.30
N SER A 723 6.64 17.86 18.29
CA SER A 723 6.18 17.64 19.66
C SER A 723 4.70 18.03 19.82
N ARG A 724 4.02 17.34 20.75
CA ARG A 724 2.62 17.67 21.10
C ARG A 724 2.45 19.14 21.53
N ALA A 725 3.45 19.69 22.21
CA ALA A 725 3.44 21.07 22.67
C ALA A 725 3.48 22.07 21.49
N THR A 726 4.37 21.84 20.52
CA THR A 726 4.46 22.67 19.30
C THR A 726 3.17 22.59 18.49
N CYS A 727 2.63 21.41 18.26
CA CYS A 727 1.34 21.24 17.58
C CYS A 727 0.22 21.98 18.33
N GLY A 728 0.10 21.78 19.65
CA GLY A 728 -0.90 22.46 20.47
C GLY A 728 -0.82 23.99 20.43
N LEU A 729 0.41 24.53 20.45
CA LEU A 729 0.65 25.98 20.36
C LEU A 729 0.22 26.55 19.00
N PHE A 730 0.71 25.98 17.90
CA PHE A 730 0.47 26.53 16.56
C PHE A 730 -0.98 26.35 16.10
N MET A 731 -1.60 25.22 16.44
CA MET A 731 -3.00 24.96 16.09
C MET A 731 -4.00 25.73 16.98
N GLY A 732 -3.65 25.92 18.28
CA GLY A 732 -4.55 26.53 19.25
C GLY A 732 -4.48 28.05 19.31
N MET A 733 -3.32 28.67 19.05
CA MET A 733 -3.13 30.11 19.23
C MET A 733 -3.86 30.92 18.16
N LYS A 734 -4.57 31.98 18.59
CA LYS A 734 -5.33 32.93 17.75
C LYS A 734 -4.81 34.34 17.98
N ALA A 735 -4.77 35.16 16.91
CA ALA A 735 -4.47 36.59 17.00
C ALA A 735 -5.58 37.33 17.77
N LYS A 736 -5.21 38.41 18.44
CA LYS A 736 -6.17 39.24 19.16
C LYS A 736 -7.01 40.12 18.22
N SER A 737 -6.43 40.51 17.08
CA SER A 737 -7.00 41.47 16.14
C SER A 737 -7.74 40.85 14.97
N SER A 738 -7.73 39.50 14.84
CA SER A 738 -8.30 38.79 13.71
C SER A 738 -8.59 37.33 14.03
N ARG A 739 -9.28 36.62 13.12
CA ARG A 739 -9.49 35.15 13.22
C ARG A 739 -8.22 34.33 13.01
N ARG A 740 -7.11 34.92 12.56
CA ARG A 740 -5.90 34.18 12.20
C ARG A 740 -5.24 33.47 13.37
N GLY A 741 -4.80 32.23 13.12
CA GLY A 741 -3.89 31.48 13.97
C GLY A 741 -2.42 31.74 13.61
N LEU A 742 -1.49 31.07 14.31
CA LEU A 742 -0.07 31.10 13.98
C LEU A 742 0.21 30.42 12.63
N GLY A 743 0.06 31.18 11.55
CA GLY A 743 0.26 30.74 10.19
C GLY A 743 -0.93 29.99 9.58
N PHE A 744 -1.93 29.61 10.38
CA PHE A 744 -3.19 29.02 9.91
C PHE A 744 -4.29 30.07 9.77
N ASP A 745 -5.29 29.77 8.96
CA ASP A 745 -6.60 30.43 8.99
C ASP A 745 -7.54 29.67 9.93
N LYS A 746 -8.56 30.33 10.46
CA LYS A 746 -9.54 29.77 11.38
C LYS A 746 -10.97 30.23 11.03
N PRO A 747 -12.03 29.58 11.50
CA PRO A 747 -13.39 30.08 11.38
C PRO A 747 -13.52 31.46 12.01
N ASP A 748 -14.39 32.28 11.47
CA ASP A 748 -14.82 33.51 12.09
C ASP A 748 -16.12 33.26 12.87
N ILE A 749 -16.00 33.03 14.17
CA ILE A 749 -17.12 32.69 15.04
C ILE A 749 -17.96 33.95 15.42
N GLU A 750 -17.48 35.16 15.11
CA GLU A 750 -18.20 36.41 15.39
C GLU A 750 -19.01 36.90 14.19
N SER A 751 -18.69 36.40 12.97
CA SER A 751 -19.35 36.82 11.73
C SER A 751 -19.30 35.70 10.69
N ASP A 752 -20.43 35.10 10.39
CA ASP A 752 -20.57 34.05 9.38
C ASP A 752 -20.23 34.56 7.97
N ASP A 753 -20.54 35.83 7.68
CA ASP A 753 -20.33 36.44 6.36
C ASP A 753 -18.85 36.53 5.95
N ASN A 754 -17.94 36.48 6.92
CA ASN A 754 -16.50 36.58 6.70
C ASN A 754 -15.76 35.25 6.97
N SER A 755 -16.46 34.23 7.43
CA SER A 755 -15.86 32.91 7.72
C SER A 755 -15.47 32.21 6.41
N PRO A 756 -14.27 31.62 6.32
CA PRO A 756 -13.89 30.76 5.20
C PRO A 756 -14.37 29.32 5.38
N CYS A 757 -15.08 29.03 6.45
CA CYS A 757 -15.58 27.71 6.85
C CYS A 757 -17.11 27.72 6.94
N ALA A 758 -17.70 26.53 6.98
CA ALA A 758 -19.13 26.35 7.26
C ALA A 758 -19.49 26.93 8.65
N PRO A 759 -20.76 27.41 8.85
CA PRO A 759 -21.22 27.93 10.14
C PRO A 759 -21.10 26.93 11.29
N GLU A 760 -21.20 25.63 11.02
CA GLU A 760 -21.08 24.56 12.01
C GLU A 760 -19.63 24.30 12.47
N ALA A 761 -18.63 24.92 11.80
CA ALA A 761 -17.22 24.67 12.11
C ALA A 761 -16.86 25.20 13.50
N PRO A 762 -16.40 24.36 14.45
CA PRO A 762 -16.01 24.79 15.79
C PRO A 762 -14.75 25.72 15.75
N ALA A 763 -14.58 26.51 16.80
CA ALA A 763 -13.45 27.46 16.91
C ALA A 763 -12.06 26.78 16.90
N SER A 764 -12.02 25.49 17.22
CA SER A 764 -10.82 24.66 17.18
C SER A 764 -10.31 24.40 15.76
N VAL A 765 -11.17 24.51 14.76
CA VAL A 765 -10.82 24.27 13.34
C VAL A 765 -9.68 25.18 12.89
N PHE A 766 -8.76 24.62 12.14
CA PHE A 766 -7.64 25.31 11.53
C PHE A 766 -7.38 24.78 10.11
N GLY A 767 -6.79 25.59 9.28
CA GLY A 767 -6.47 25.21 7.92
C GLY A 767 -5.99 26.39 7.09
N HIS A 768 -6.17 26.32 5.77
CA HIS A 768 -5.91 27.44 4.87
C HIS A 768 -6.62 27.23 3.52
N THR A 769 -6.88 28.34 2.83
CA THR A 769 -7.39 28.32 1.45
C THR A 769 -6.30 28.72 0.45
N GLY A 770 -6.44 28.28 -0.81
CA GLY A 770 -5.57 28.65 -1.92
C GLY A 770 -6.32 29.40 -3.01
N PHE A 771 -5.61 30.35 -3.65
CA PHE A 771 -6.16 31.20 -4.71
C PHE A 771 -6.65 30.37 -5.92
N THR A 772 -5.97 29.28 -6.22
CA THR A 772 -6.30 28.36 -7.31
C THR A 772 -7.58 27.53 -7.06
N GLY A 773 -8.25 27.73 -5.92
CA GLY A 773 -9.50 27.04 -5.56
C GLY A 773 -9.34 25.92 -4.56
N THR A 774 -8.18 25.80 -3.96
CA THR A 774 -7.84 24.76 -2.99
C THR A 774 -8.22 25.13 -1.56
N CYS A 775 -8.48 24.16 -0.69
CA CYS A 775 -8.52 24.35 0.76
C CYS A 775 -8.25 23.04 1.52
N VAL A 776 -7.79 23.18 2.75
CA VAL A 776 -7.78 22.12 3.77
C VAL A 776 -8.31 22.70 5.07
N TRP A 777 -9.19 21.95 5.74
CA TRP A 777 -9.69 22.25 7.07
C TRP A 777 -9.59 21.04 7.96
N VAL A 778 -9.05 21.23 9.15
CA VAL A 778 -8.88 20.20 10.18
C VAL A 778 -9.76 20.55 11.35
N ASP A 779 -10.56 19.61 11.79
CA ASP A 779 -11.41 19.72 12.96
C ASP A 779 -10.94 18.76 14.06
N PRO A 780 -10.24 19.26 15.09
CA PRO A 780 -9.78 18.43 16.20
C PRO A 780 -10.88 17.87 17.09
N ASP A 781 -12.05 18.51 17.14
CA ASP A 781 -13.15 18.11 18.03
C ASP A 781 -13.92 16.91 17.45
N ASN A 782 -13.97 16.81 16.12
CA ASN A 782 -14.65 15.73 15.41
C ASN A 782 -13.68 14.77 14.67
N GLU A 783 -12.36 14.96 14.83
CA GLU A 783 -11.31 14.14 14.18
C GLU A 783 -11.42 14.12 12.65
N LEU A 784 -11.76 15.27 12.05
CA LEU A 784 -12.00 15.39 10.62
C LEU A 784 -10.87 16.14 9.91
N VAL A 785 -10.52 15.66 8.72
CA VAL A 785 -9.70 16.41 7.75
C VAL A 785 -10.50 16.51 6.45
N PHE A 786 -10.78 17.72 6.04
CA PHE A 786 -11.46 18.04 4.78
C PHE A 786 -10.49 18.67 3.80
N VAL A 787 -10.34 18.07 2.62
CA VAL A 787 -9.48 18.54 1.53
C VAL A 787 -10.33 18.74 0.27
N PHE A 788 -10.24 19.92 -0.32
CA PHE A 788 -10.85 20.25 -1.61
C PHE A 788 -9.79 20.84 -2.53
N LEU A 789 -9.56 20.22 -3.69
CA LEU A 789 -8.63 20.70 -4.71
C LEU A 789 -9.36 20.93 -6.03
N SER A 790 -9.10 22.08 -6.65
CA SER A 790 -9.59 22.45 -7.97
C SER A 790 -8.62 23.39 -8.69
N ASN A 791 -8.79 23.58 -9.98
CA ASN A 791 -8.04 24.54 -10.78
C ASN A 791 -8.95 25.68 -11.30
N ARG A 792 -9.65 26.37 -10.38
CA ARG A 792 -10.61 27.44 -10.70
C ARG A 792 -10.04 28.57 -11.54
N THR A 793 -8.73 28.76 -11.58
CA THR A 793 -8.04 29.77 -12.37
C THR A 793 -7.97 29.45 -13.86
N TYR A 794 -8.34 28.22 -14.27
CA TYR A 794 -8.43 27.84 -15.67
C TYR A 794 -9.78 28.22 -16.26
N PRO A 795 -9.88 28.73 -17.50
CA PRO A 795 -8.78 29.01 -18.43
C PRO A 795 -8.08 30.36 -18.19
N VAL A 796 -8.72 31.30 -17.51
CA VAL A 796 -8.20 32.62 -17.11
C VAL A 796 -8.78 33.01 -15.76
N VAL A 797 -8.03 33.78 -14.99
CA VAL A 797 -8.39 34.15 -13.60
C VAL A 797 -9.67 34.98 -13.53
N PHE A 798 -9.84 35.95 -14.48
CA PHE A 798 -10.98 36.84 -14.48
C PHE A 798 -12.27 36.17 -14.94
N GLY A 799 -13.38 36.45 -14.23
CA GLY A 799 -14.70 35.87 -14.54
C GLY A 799 -14.97 34.51 -13.86
N HIS A 800 -14.00 33.94 -13.14
CA HIS A 800 -14.12 32.65 -12.44
C HIS A 800 -14.27 32.82 -10.92
N ASP A 801 -15.09 33.79 -10.46
CA ASP A 801 -15.40 34.00 -9.04
C ASP A 801 -16.53 33.09 -8.52
N ASN A 802 -17.07 32.24 -9.38
CA ASN A 802 -18.25 31.42 -9.08
C ASN A 802 -17.99 30.44 -7.93
N LEU A 803 -16.75 29.97 -7.74
CA LEU A 803 -16.39 29.13 -6.58
C LEU A 803 -16.75 29.84 -5.25
N MET A 804 -16.48 31.16 -5.13
CA MET A 804 -16.79 31.93 -3.94
C MET A 804 -18.25 32.35 -3.91
N LYS A 805 -18.82 32.83 -5.05
CA LYS A 805 -20.23 33.24 -5.14
C LYS A 805 -21.22 32.12 -4.83
N LEU A 806 -20.88 30.89 -5.21
CA LEU A 806 -21.71 29.71 -4.94
C LEU A 806 -21.36 29.07 -3.59
N ASP A 807 -20.37 29.57 -2.90
CA ASP A 807 -19.86 29.10 -1.61
C ASP A 807 -19.62 27.58 -1.54
N ILE A 808 -19.11 26.99 -2.62
CA ILE A 808 -18.98 25.55 -2.81
C ILE A 808 -18.24 24.88 -1.67
N ARG A 809 -17.11 25.46 -1.22
CA ARG A 809 -16.25 24.84 -0.20
C ARG A 809 -16.92 24.80 1.16
N SER A 810 -17.57 25.90 1.59
CA SER A 810 -18.29 25.94 2.86
C SER A 810 -19.54 25.04 2.83
N ARG A 811 -20.24 24.98 1.69
CA ARG A 811 -21.42 24.08 1.53
C ARG A 811 -21.01 22.60 1.56
N ILE A 812 -19.89 22.21 0.97
CA ILE A 812 -19.35 20.84 1.08
C ILE A 812 -18.98 20.56 2.56
N GLN A 813 -18.31 21.49 3.23
CA GLN A 813 -17.97 21.36 4.64
C GLN A 813 -19.22 21.30 5.51
N GLN A 814 -20.27 22.03 5.19
CA GLN A 814 -21.57 21.95 5.86
C GLN A 814 -22.21 20.56 5.71
N ALA A 815 -22.25 19.99 4.51
CA ALA A 815 -22.73 18.63 4.31
C ALA A 815 -21.92 17.60 5.09
N MET A 816 -20.60 17.78 5.22
CA MET A 816 -19.74 16.98 6.08
C MET A 816 -20.22 17.05 7.55
N TYR A 817 -20.44 18.25 8.12
CA TYR A 817 -20.91 18.38 9.50
C TYR A 817 -22.32 17.81 9.70
N GLN A 818 -23.23 18.04 8.77
CA GLN A 818 -24.59 17.50 8.82
C GLN A 818 -24.64 15.97 8.76
N SER A 819 -23.61 15.34 8.20
CA SER A 819 -23.51 13.88 8.15
C SER A 819 -23.04 13.25 9.47
N ILE A 820 -22.55 14.03 10.43
CA ILE A 820 -22.17 13.51 11.74
C ILE A 820 -23.43 13.03 12.46
N MET A 821 -23.53 11.72 12.71
CA MET A 821 -24.67 11.13 13.41
C MET A 821 -24.63 11.56 14.89
N SER A 822 -25.74 12.11 15.38
CA SER A 822 -25.90 12.33 16.81
C SER A 822 -25.86 11.00 17.53
N VAL A 823 -24.90 10.79 18.45
CA VAL A 823 -24.88 9.61 19.31
C VAL A 823 -26.18 9.63 20.14
N SER A 824 -27.16 8.84 19.71
CA SER A 824 -28.35 8.63 20.52
C SER A 824 -27.96 7.87 21.78
N TYR A 825 -27.98 8.52 22.92
CA TYR A 825 -27.68 7.97 24.27
C TYR A 825 -28.58 6.80 24.69
N THR A 826 -29.34 6.20 23.77
CA THR A 826 -30.29 5.12 24.07
C THR A 826 -29.61 3.77 24.31
N HIS A 827 -28.34 3.56 23.91
CA HIS A 827 -27.65 2.31 24.19
C HIS A 827 -26.79 2.31 25.47
N LEU A 828 -26.49 3.47 26.07
CA LEU A 828 -25.73 3.53 27.33
C LEU A 828 -26.62 3.47 28.59
N ARG A 829 -27.95 3.67 28.47
CA ARG A 829 -28.89 3.52 29.63
C ARG A 829 -29.38 2.10 29.90
N ALA A 830 -29.08 1.15 29.01
CA ALA A 830 -29.48 -0.25 29.22
C ALA A 830 -28.54 -1.01 30.21
N HIS A 831 -27.39 -0.44 30.60
CA HIS A 831 -26.47 -1.04 31.54
C HIS A 831 -26.46 -0.43 32.96
N GLU A 832 -27.15 0.70 33.20
CA GLU A 832 -27.18 1.34 34.53
C GLU A 832 -28.44 1.03 35.38
N THR A 833 -29.41 0.25 34.91
CA THR A 833 -30.63 -0.05 35.65
C THR A 833 -30.71 -1.48 36.22
N SER A 834 -29.60 -2.21 36.33
CA SER A 834 -29.58 -3.53 36.99
C SER A 834 -28.69 -3.60 38.23
N ALA A 835 -28.43 -2.45 38.86
CA ALA A 835 -27.79 -2.41 40.18
C ALA A 835 -28.72 -1.72 41.20
N HIS A 836 -29.76 -2.43 41.61
CA HIS A 836 -30.44 -2.29 42.93
C HIS A 836 -30.91 -3.64 43.41
#